data_b313ff0ed52c59adaabc8c7db387c53f
#
_entry.id   b313ff0ed52c59adaabc8c7db387c53f
#
_cell.length_a   1.000
_cell.length_b   1.000
_cell.length_c   1.000
_cell.angle_alpha   90.00
_cell.angle_beta   90.00
_cell.angle_gamma   90.00
#
_symmetry.space_group_name_H-M   'P 1'
#
loop_
_entity.id
_entity.type
_entity.pdbx_description
1 polymer ?
#
loop_
_entity_poly.entity_id
_entity_poly.type
_entity_poly.pdbx_seq_one_letter_code
_entity_poly.pdbx_strand_id
1 'polypeptide(L)'
;MSFTLFYKRPIHSTLYILLSILFTDKLVRYILFKFHSYFNQHKVNVIEAFLMPFITLFGSLFVNIKKNKENFELALYNYYPHLRLPYRTYIYSNIIRFVIQSIFLLFAVHKPKKKSVSIKKHAVNYFYDGVSYSLRQLRWYDLKLGRLIRRLFSKNNKPKKSAFKTMADARIWQNKLIKYIVVALILFLLAIFVTIPFSLEAQAVFISFILLVAYALKRVKGHMATIVMITLSVTTSSRYLWWRYTETLNWDDPLALTLGAGLLLAETYAWMVLILGFFQTINPLERKPVMLPKNTDLWPTVDIYIPTYNEPLSVVRPTTLAALSIDWPADKLKVYILDDGKRPEFGEFAKQVGAGYLTRPDNNHAKAGNMNSAMRYTDGDYIAIFDCDHVPARSFLQMTMGQFLKDSKVCLVQTPHHFFSADPFERNLNNHSQIPNENMLFYGLIQDGNDMWDATFFCGSCAVLKREALDEIGGFAFETVTEDAHTALRMQRAGYKTAYINIPQAAGLATDSLSAHIGQRIRWARGMAQIFRLDNPLLGKGLNIPQRLCYLNAMLHFLSGIPRIVFLTAPLALIYFNAYIIYAPFLAIFIYVVPTLIQIKATNSRIQGKYRYSFWGEVYESVLAWYILKPTTVALFNPNKGKFNVTEKGGLNDKEHYDWGISKPYLVLLAINLVGMLVGILRLFFGDPTQVGVLLISMGWALYNIIILGAAVAVAAEARQVRHSHRIKANFPAGVRLANGHTLKVKITDYSDNGVGIETDHAHACRVNDKIELLMSRGNKQFSFTTHVCNTRGNQIGLTIKDLSLEKQRAFIQCTFSRADAWLDWQNNFRHDRPSYSFKEVQKTSLRGFSNLLFHAPRVLQPIIQFMTNLVVYVNSFTPKRPIVHNNYD
;
A
#
# COMPACT_ATOMS: atom_id res chain seq x y z
N MET A 1 37.76 17.67 48.10
CA MET A 1 38.43 19.00 47.96
C MET A 1 37.58 19.97 48.74
N SER A 2 38.16 20.59 49.80
CA SER A 2 37.42 21.46 50.73
C SER A 2 37.03 22.80 50.06
N PHE A 3 35.86 23.28 50.34
CA PHE A 3 35.28 24.53 49.82
C PHE A 3 36.20 25.77 49.99
N THR A 4 37.14 25.75 50.92
CA THR A 4 38.10 26.81 51.21
C THR A 4 39.17 27.07 50.14
N LEU A 5 39.47 26.10 49.27
CA LEU A 5 40.42 26.29 48.15
C LEU A 5 39.77 26.94 46.90
N PHE A 6 38.45 27.06 46.89
CA PHE A 6 37.67 27.57 45.74
C PHE A 6 37.69 29.11 45.66
N TYR A 7 37.84 29.79 46.81
CA TYR A 7 37.82 31.25 46.93
C TYR A 7 39.13 31.96 46.60
N LYS A 8 40.22 31.24 46.40
CA LYS A 8 41.54 31.85 46.17
C LYS A 8 41.83 32.22 44.69
N ARG A 9 40.87 32.01 43.73
CA ARG A 9 41.07 32.46 42.36
C ARG A 9 40.21 33.69 42.05
N PRO A 10 40.82 34.80 41.53
CA PRO A 10 40.11 36.09 41.37
C PRO A 10 38.85 36.02 40.46
N ILE A 11 38.88 35.14 39.43
CA ILE A 11 37.74 34.96 38.53
C ILE A 11 36.49 34.37 39.26
N HIS A 12 36.68 33.52 40.25
CA HIS A 12 35.59 32.87 40.98
C HIS A 12 34.93 33.83 42.01
N SER A 13 35.70 34.71 42.61
CA SER A 13 35.17 35.73 43.53
C SER A 13 34.33 36.78 42.79
N THR A 14 34.77 37.23 41.64
CA THR A 14 34.04 38.20 40.81
C THR A 14 32.74 37.59 40.28
N LEU A 15 32.81 36.33 39.80
CA LEU A 15 31.59 35.61 39.30
C LEU A 15 30.60 35.33 40.45
N TYR A 16 31.11 35.04 41.67
CA TYR A 16 30.25 34.84 42.84
C TYR A 16 29.50 36.11 43.21
N ILE A 17 30.16 37.27 43.26
CA ILE A 17 29.56 38.55 43.54
C ILE A 17 28.51 38.90 42.49
N LEU A 18 28.80 38.76 41.20
CA LEU A 18 27.86 39.05 40.12
C LEU A 18 26.63 38.13 40.14
N LEU A 19 26.81 36.85 40.43
CA LEU A 19 25.69 35.90 40.48
C LEU A 19 24.88 36.05 41.80
N SER A 20 25.49 36.46 42.89
CA SER A 20 24.80 36.68 44.21
C SER A 20 23.84 37.86 44.18
N ILE A 21 23.98 38.77 43.20
CA ILE A 21 23.02 39.87 42.99
C ILE A 21 21.68 39.32 42.44
N LEU A 22 21.73 38.27 41.65
CA LEU A 22 20.56 37.75 40.92
C LEU A 22 19.99 36.46 41.48
N PHE A 23 20.77 35.70 42.27
CA PHE A 23 20.41 34.35 42.71
C PHE A 23 20.71 34.10 44.17
N THR A 24 20.00 33.13 44.77
CA THR A 24 20.25 32.71 46.17
C THR A 24 21.62 32.05 46.33
N ASP A 25 22.24 32.21 47.52
CA ASP A 25 23.58 31.68 47.82
C ASP A 25 23.73 30.16 47.50
N LYS A 26 22.71 29.35 47.78
CA LYS A 26 22.71 27.93 47.46
C LYS A 26 22.79 27.68 45.95
N LEU A 27 22.10 28.48 45.16
CA LEU A 27 22.09 28.36 43.70
C LEU A 27 23.40 28.85 43.06
N VAL A 28 23.96 29.94 43.60
CA VAL A 28 25.26 30.48 43.21
C VAL A 28 26.38 29.45 43.44
N ARG A 29 26.40 28.83 44.62
CA ARG A 29 27.36 27.74 44.93
C ARG A 29 27.22 26.55 44.00
N TYR A 30 26.00 26.17 43.65
CA TYR A 30 25.75 25.10 42.68
C TYR A 30 26.28 25.44 41.27
N ILE A 31 25.98 26.65 40.80
CA ILE A 31 26.44 27.15 39.50
C ILE A 31 27.97 27.18 39.44
N LEU A 32 28.64 27.70 40.44
CA LEU A 32 30.09 27.77 40.51
C LEU A 32 30.76 26.39 40.61
N PHE A 33 30.17 25.47 41.38
CA PHE A 33 30.65 24.11 41.50
C PHE A 33 30.59 23.40 40.15
N LYS A 34 29.46 23.52 39.42
CA LYS A 34 29.29 22.95 38.12
C LYS A 34 30.16 23.60 37.04
N PHE A 35 30.32 24.93 37.09
CA PHE A 35 31.25 25.65 36.22
C PHE A 35 32.67 25.12 36.38
N HIS A 36 33.12 24.96 37.60
CA HIS A 36 34.47 24.44 37.90
C HIS A 36 34.65 22.99 37.40
N SER A 37 33.66 22.15 37.62
CA SER A 37 33.66 20.76 37.13
C SER A 37 33.76 20.73 35.62
N TYR A 38 32.98 21.50 34.90
CA TYR A 38 33.02 21.50 33.42
C TYR A 38 34.31 22.12 32.88
N PHE A 39 34.78 23.21 33.49
CA PHE A 39 35.98 23.91 33.05
C PHE A 39 37.27 23.11 33.28
N ASN A 40 37.46 22.57 34.47
CA ASN A 40 38.72 21.90 34.86
C ASN A 40 38.75 20.39 34.50
N GLN A 41 37.63 19.69 34.70
CA GLN A 41 37.59 18.23 34.49
C GLN A 41 37.35 17.87 33.06
N HIS A 42 36.61 18.70 32.33
CA HIS A 42 36.19 18.38 30.94
C HIS A 42 36.86 19.25 29.87
N LYS A 43 37.73 20.19 30.26
CA LYS A 43 38.50 21.08 29.35
C LYS A 43 37.59 21.80 28.31
N VAL A 44 36.45 22.31 28.75
CA VAL A 44 35.47 23.02 27.92
C VAL A 44 35.78 24.52 27.94
N ASN A 45 35.38 25.27 26.88
CA ASN A 45 35.54 26.72 26.84
C ASN A 45 34.83 27.42 27.98
N VAL A 46 35.39 28.58 28.44
CA VAL A 46 34.87 29.35 29.56
C VAL A 46 33.37 29.68 29.44
N ILE A 47 32.95 30.09 28.23
CA ILE A 47 31.53 30.43 27.93
C ILE A 47 30.65 29.18 28.03
N GLU A 48 31.09 28.06 27.51
CA GLU A 48 30.37 26.80 27.58
C GLU A 48 30.29 26.28 29.01
N ALA A 49 31.39 26.32 29.75
CA ALA A 49 31.42 25.94 31.17
C ALA A 49 30.49 26.84 32.03
N PHE A 50 30.31 28.11 31.68
CA PHE A 50 29.43 29.02 32.33
C PHE A 50 27.95 28.76 31.99
N LEU A 51 27.63 28.44 30.77
CA LEU A 51 26.25 28.15 30.31
C LEU A 51 25.72 26.80 30.79
N MET A 52 26.56 25.78 30.90
CA MET A 52 26.15 24.41 31.24
C MET A 52 25.40 24.27 32.59
N PRO A 53 25.78 24.95 33.66
CA PRO A 53 25.00 24.96 34.92
C PRO A 53 23.57 25.45 34.73
N PHE A 54 23.37 26.51 33.93
CA PHE A 54 22.03 27.07 33.67
C PHE A 54 21.21 26.12 32.78
N ILE A 55 21.82 25.55 31.77
CA ILE A 55 21.18 24.53 30.91
C ILE A 55 20.76 23.31 31.74
N THR A 56 21.62 22.89 32.69
CA THR A 56 21.32 21.77 33.59
C THR A 56 20.19 22.10 34.55
N LEU A 57 20.18 23.29 35.10
CA LEU A 57 19.11 23.76 35.98
C LEU A 57 17.79 23.88 35.26
N PHE A 58 17.79 24.50 34.06
CA PHE A 58 16.58 24.64 33.21
C PHE A 58 16.07 23.31 32.75
N GLY A 59 16.96 22.40 32.34
CA GLY A 59 16.61 21.03 31.94
C GLY A 59 15.97 20.24 33.10
N SER A 60 16.32 20.55 34.36
CA SER A 60 15.74 19.90 35.52
C SER A 60 14.24 20.16 35.68
N LEU A 61 13.72 21.26 35.13
CA LEU A 61 12.29 21.58 35.16
C LEU A 61 11.47 20.56 34.30
N PHE A 62 12.09 19.92 33.33
CA PHE A 62 11.44 18.98 32.44
C PHE A 62 11.64 17.50 32.80
N VAL A 63 12.55 17.20 33.73
CA VAL A 63 12.88 15.85 34.18
C VAL A 63 12.13 15.55 35.49
N ASN A 64 11.24 14.57 35.47
CA ASN A 64 10.49 14.18 36.66
C ASN A 64 11.34 13.27 37.56
N ILE A 65 11.91 13.90 38.63
CA ILE A 65 12.86 13.30 39.58
C ILE A 65 12.18 12.28 40.52
N LYS A 66 10.86 12.38 40.74
CA LYS A 66 10.13 11.55 41.72
C LYS A 66 10.08 10.04 41.39
N LYS A 67 10.47 9.65 40.19
CA LYS A 67 10.33 8.26 39.74
C LYS A 67 11.62 7.45 39.71
N ASN A 68 12.78 8.06 39.77
CA ASN A 68 14.05 7.35 39.66
C ASN A 68 14.96 7.77 40.84
N LYS A 69 15.36 6.81 41.66
CA LYS A 69 16.44 6.97 42.67
C LYS A 69 17.81 7.14 42.00
N GLU A 70 17.86 7.29 40.68
CA GLU A 70 19.09 7.46 39.91
C GLU A 70 19.63 8.87 40.00
N ASN A 71 20.95 8.98 39.80
CA ASN A 71 21.67 10.24 39.79
C ASN A 71 21.04 11.20 38.79
N PHE A 72 20.65 12.40 39.21
CA PHE A 72 19.97 13.42 38.40
C PHE A 72 20.67 13.72 37.07
N GLU A 73 21.99 13.68 37.04
CA GLU A 73 22.78 13.88 35.83
C GLU A 73 22.55 12.79 34.79
N LEU A 74 22.47 11.55 35.25
CA LEU A 74 22.21 10.42 34.35
C LEU A 74 20.81 10.52 33.73
N ALA A 75 19.82 10.95 34.55
CA ALA A 75 18.46 11.19 34.06
C ALA A 75 18.42 12.35 33.07
N LEU A 76 19.13 13.45 33.30
CA LEU A 76 19.20 14.58 32.38
C LEU A 76 19.86 14.21 31.06
N TYR A 77 20.96 13.47 31.10
CA TYR A 77 21.64 13.00 29.87
C TYR A 77 20.83 11.98 29.07
N ASN A 78 19.92 11.26 29.69
CA ASN A 78 18.97 10.39 29.00
C ASN A 78 17.94 11.18 28.19
N TYR A 79 17.54 12.36 28.65
CA TYR A 79 16.64 13.26 27.91
C TYR A 79 17.37 14.15 26.89
N TYR A 80 18.60 14.59 27.24
CA TYR A 80 19.43 15.48 26.43
C TYR A 80 20.80 14.83 26.15
N PRO A 81 20.87 13.78 25.32
CA PRO A 81 22.10 13.01 25.14
C PRO A 81 23.28 13.81 24.57
N HIS A 82 23.02 14.93 23.88
CA HIS A 82 24.06 15.83 23.35
C HIS A 82 24.67 16.75 24.41
N LEU A 83 24.10 16.82 25.61
CA LEU A 83 24.76 17.46 26.76
C LEU A 83 25.83 16.56 27.39
N ARG A 84 25.89 15.28 27.06
CA ARG A 84 26.88 14.33 27.55
C ARG A 84 28.20 14.53 26.80
N LEU A 85 29.26 14.92 27.54
CA LEU A 85 30.60 14.97 26.97
C LEU A 85 31.08 13.54 26.63
N PRO A 86 31.63 13.27 25.45
CA PRO A 86 32.54 14.10 24.67
C PRO A 86 32.04 14.51 23.25
N TYR A 87 30.78 14.81 23.05
CA TYR A 87 30.30 15.24 21.73
C TYR A 87 30.65 16.72 21.48
N ARG A 88 31.90 16.97 21.17
CA ARG A 88 32.43 18.26 20.77
C ARG A 88 31.98 18.64 19.36
N THR A 89 30.77 19.18 19.21
CA THR A 89 30.43 19.85 17.96
C THR A 89 29.51 21.04 18.20
N TYR A 90 30.06 22.23 18.00
CA TYR A 90 29.37 23.53 17.89
C TYR A 90 28.41 23.91 19.04
N ILE A 91 28.88 24.72 19.96
CA ILE A 91 28.18 25.24 21.14
C ILE A 91 26.80 25.79 20.79
N TYR A 92 26.69 26.61 19.74
CA TYR A 92 25.44 27.23 19.35
C TYR A 92 24.36 26.22 18.94
N SER A 93 24.73 25.18 18.19
CA SER A 93 23.78 24.15 17.78
C SER A 93 23.27 23.32 18.96
N ASN A 94 24.06 23.12 20.02
CA ASN A 94 23.66 22.40 21.23
C ASN A 94 22.69 23.22 22.08
N ILE A 95 22.85 24.54 22.16
CA ILE A 95 21.90 25.42 22.79
C ILE A 95 20.55 25.43 22.05
N ILE A 96 20.57 25.57 20.74
CA ILE A 96 19.37 25.53 19.92
C ILE A 96 18.67 24.16 20.05
N ARG A 97 19.42 23.04 20.01
CA ARG A 97 18.87 21.70 20.27
C ARG A 97 18.20 21.62 21.64
N PHE A 98 18.85 22.11 22.66
CA PHE A 98 18.31 22.10 24.02
C PHE A 98 16.98 22.86 24.10
N VAL A 99 16.92 24.07 23.53
CA VAL A 99 15.70 24.88 23.51
C VAL A 99 14.56 24.16 22.75
N ILE A 100 14.83 23.67 21.53
CA ILE A 100 13.84 22.96 20.72
C ILE A 100 13.35 21.71 21.46
N GLN A 101 14.25 20.92 22.03
CA GLN A 101 13.90 19.70 22.75
C GLN A 101 13.13 20.01 24.05
N SER A 102 13.44 21.10 24.73
CA SER A 102 12.69 21.53 25.91
C SER A 102 11.28 21.96 25.57
N ILE A 103 11.09 22.71 24.47
CA ILE A 103 9.76 23.06 23.97
C ILE A 103 8.96 21.82 23.67
N PHE A 104 9.55 20.83 22.96
CA PHE A 104 8.88 19.57 22.71
C PHE A 104 8.53 18.80 23.99
N LEU A 105 9.39 18.86 25.02
CA LEU A 105 9.16 18.17 26.29
C LEU A 105 8.04 18.83 27.14
N LEU A 106 7.75 20.12 26.95
CA LEU A 106 6.58 20.77 27.53
C LEU A 106 5.25 20.15 27.14
N PHE A 107 5.18 19.66 25.91
CA PHE A 107 3.96 19.05 25.34
C PHE A 107 3.94 17.52 25.43
N ALA A 108 4.93 16.91 26.07
CA ALA A 108 5.18 15.48 25.99
C ALA A 108 5.08 14.76 27.34
N VAL A 109 4.21 13.74 27.45
CA VAL A 109 4.10 12.83 28.62
C VAL A 109 4.97 11.59 28.42
N HIS A 110 5.90 11.33 29.34
CA HIS A 110 6.90 10.27 29.22
C HIS A 110 6.42 8.91 29.70
N LYS A 111 6.58 7.86 28.84
CA LYS A 111 6.62 6.46 29.28
C LYS A 111 7.94 5.83 28.80
N PRO A 112 8.71 5.20 29.70
CA PRO A 112 9.97 4.55 29.33
C PRO A 112 9.79 3.37 28.39
N LYS A 113 10.76 3.15 27.49
CA LYS A 113 10.75 2.06 26.48
C LYS A 113 11.65 0.92 26.97
N LYS A 114 11.14 -0.32 26.96
CA LYS A 114 11.95 -1.52 27.20
C LYS A 114 12.92 -1.75 26.03
N LYS A 115 14.15 -2.15 26.36
CA LYS A 115 15.25 -2.36 25.40
C LYS A 115 15.02 -3.62 24.55
N SER A 116 15.26 -3.54 23.24
CA SER A 116 15.53 -4.71 22.39
C SER A 116 16.89 -4.49 21.71
N VAL A 117 17.73 -5.51 21.78
CA VAL A 117 19.14 -5.46 21.37
C VAL A 117 19.27 -5.71 19.88
N SER A 118 19.75 -4.72 19.11
CA SER A 118 20.41 -4.95 17.81
C SER A 118 21.19 -3.70 17.37
N ILE A 119 22.47 -3.87 17.14
CA ILE A 119 23.48 -2.81 17.00
C ILE A 119 23.52 -2.14 15.61
N LYS A 120 22.94 -2.74 14.56
CA LYS A 120 23.05 -2.24 13.16
C LYS A 120 21.94 -1.30 12.67
N LYS A 121 20.99 -0.86 13.52
CA LYS A 121 19.84 -0.02 13.12
C LYS A 121 19.89 1.43 13.62
N HIS A 122 21.05 1.98 13.98
CA HIS A 122 21.09 3.21 14.79
C HIS A 122 20.75 4.51 14.07
N ALA A 123 21.25 4.77 12.85
CA ALA A 123 21.04 6.07 12.20
C ALA A 123 19.58 6.33 11.74
N VAL A 124 18.91 5.30 11.22
CA VAL A 124 17.52 5.39 10.72
C VAL A 124 16.49 5.49 11.86
N ASN A 125 16.78 4.91 13.03
CA ASN A 125 15.85 4.92 14.17
C ASN A 125 15.74 6.31 14.85
N TYR A 126 16.71 7.18 14.71
CA TYR A 126 16.72 8.47 15.38
C TYR A 126 15.67 9.47 14.87
N PHE A 127 15.48 9.59 13.55
CA PHE A 127 14.44 10.43 12.97
C PHE A 127 13.04 10.00 13.41
N TYR A 128 12.88 8.68 13.44
CA TYR A 128 11.61 8.03 13.77
C TYR A 128 11.13 8.27 15.18
N ASP A 129 12.04 8.32 16.14
CA ASP A 129 11.65 8.43 17.55
C ASP A 129 11.13 9.82 17.90
N GLY A 130 11.63 10.89 17.28
CA GLY A 130 11.15 12.26 17.50
C GLY A 130 9.75 12.51 16.92
N VAL A 131 9.57 12.25 15.61
CA VAL A 131 8.27 12.42 14.95
C VAL A 131 7.23 11.45 15.53
N SER A 132 7.63 10.20 15.83
CA SER A 132 6.72 9.23 16.44
C SER A 132 6.29 9.60 17.85
N TYR A 133 7.08 10.39 18.55
CA TYR A 133 6.77 10.86 19.88
C TYR A 133 5.68 11.94 19.85
N SER A 134 5.82 12.97 19.01
CA SER A 134 4.80 14.01 18.82
C SER A 134 3.47 13.42 18.32
N LEU A 135 3.54 12.47 17.39
CA LEU A 135 2.37 11.73 16.87
C LEU A 135 1.73 10.84 17.94
N ARG A 136 2.49 10.34 18.95
CA ARG A 136 1.90 9.55 20.06
C ARG A 136 1.20 10.40 21.09
N GLN A 137 1.62 11.63 21.28
CA GLN A 137 0.93 12.59 22.17
C GLN A 137 -0.42 12.98 21.55
N LEU A 138 -0.42 13.35 20.28
CA LEU A 138 -1.67 13.54 19.52
C LEU A 138 -2.57 12.31 19.63
N ARG A 139 -1.98 11.10 19.58
CA ARG A 139 -2.72 9.84 19.74
C ARG A 139 -3.23 9.60 21.17
N TRP A 140 -2.52 10.06 22.20
CA TRP A 140 -3.00 9.95 23.59
C TRP A 140 -4.21 10.85 23.83
N TYR A 141 -4.15 12.11 23.36
CA TYR A 141 -5.31 13.00 23.33
C TYR A 141 -6.44 12.41 22.50
N ASP A 142 -6.11 11.83 21.31
CA ASP A 142 -7.03 11.11 20.46
C ASP A 142 -7.71 9.93 21.17
N LEU A 143 -6.98 9.15 21.97
CA LEU A 143 -7.54 8.05 22.75
C LEU A 143 -8.37 8.52 23.96
N LYS A 144 -8.02 9.64 24.57
CA LYS A 144 -8.74 10.19 25.72
C LYS A 144 -10.07 10.83 25.29
N LEU A 145 -10.04 11.61 24.23
CA LEU A 145 -11.25 12.18 23.61
C LEU A 145 -12.13 11.10 23.00
N GLY A 146 -11.56 10.05 22.42
CA GLY A 146 -12.32 8.89 21.91
C GLY A 146 -12.95 8.03 22.98
N ARG A 147 -12.42 8.00 24.21
CA ARG A 147 -13.11 7.40 25.36
C ARG A 147 -14.29 8.26 25.82
N LEU A 148 -14.12 9.58 25.77
CA LEU A 148 -15.19 10.53 26.11
C LEU A 148 -16.32 10.45 25.09
N ILE A 149 -16.01 10.50 23.79
CA ILE A 149 -16.99 10.37 22.69
C ILE A 149 -17.70 9.01 22.77
N ARG A 150 -16.99 7.90 22.96
CA ARG A 150 -17.64 6.59 23.17
C ARG A 150 -18.56 6.58 24.40
N ARG A 151 -18.20 7.24 25.49
CA ARG A 151 -19.06 7.34 26.67
C ARG A 151 -20.35 8.16 26.39
N LEU A 152 -20.24 9.24 25.60
CA LEU A 152 -21.38 10.06 25.20
C LEU A 152 -22.34 9.32 24.27
N PHE A 153 -21.82 8.54 23.32
CA PHE A 153 -22.63 7.77 22.35
C PHE A 153 -22.97 6.34 22.80
N SER A 154 -22.34 5.79 23.84
CA SER A 154 -22.54 4.43 24.35
C SER A 154 -23.62 4.27 25.40
N LYS A 155 -24.21 5.36 25.90
CA LYS A 155 -25.06 5.30 27.10
C LYS A 155 -26.46 4.75 26.89
N ASN A 156 -26.84 4.31 25.67
CA ASN A 156 -28.17 3.69 25.41
C ASN A 156 -28.11 2.71 24.23
N ASN A 157 -27.57 1.52 24.42
CA ASN A 157 -27.74 0.45 23.44
C ASN A 157 -28.42 -0.79 24.02
N LYS A 158 -29.72 -0.66 24.29
CA LYS A 158 -30.64 -1.72 23.93
C LYS A 158 -31.02 -1.49 22.45
N PRO A 159 -31.16 -2.52 21.59
CA PRO A 159 -31.49 -2.32 20.17
C PRO A 159 -32.92 -1.87 20.04
N LYS A 160 -33.21 -0.60 20.34
CA LYS A 160 -34.37 0.05 19.78
C LYS A 160 -34.16 0.06 18.27
N LYS A 161 -35.07 -0.55 17.50
CA LYS A 161 -35.12 -0.39 16.04
C LYS A 161 -34.85 1.09 15.77
N SER A 162 -33.71 1.40 15.19
CA SER A 162 -33.26 2.79 14.99
C SER A 162 -34.40 3.51 14.27
N ALA A 163 -34.86 4.65 14.80
CA ALA A 163 -35.83 5.50 14.11
C ALA A 163 -35.43 5.75 12.64
N PHE A 164 -34.15 5.75 12.36
CA PHE A 164 -33.57 5.84 11.05
C PHE A 164 -33.84 4.61 10.15
N LYS A 165 -33.86 3.39 10.71
CA LYS A 165 -34.22 2.18 9.97
C LYS A 165 -35.73 2.19 9.64
N THR A 166 -36.55 2.67 10.56
CA THR A 166 -37.98 2.85 10.36
C THR A 166 -38.28 3.94 9.32
N MET A 167 -37.49 5.03 9.28
CA MET A 167 -37.59 6.05 8.23
C MET A 167 -37.07 5.53 6.88
N ALA A 168 -35.99 4.75 6.85
CA ALA A 168 -35.46 4.18 5.61
C ALA A 168 -36.39 3.11 5.01
N ASP A 169 -37.11 2.39 5.85
CA ASP A 169 -38.11 1.37 5.45
C ASP A 169 -39.52 1.95 5.19
N ALA A 170 -39.70 3.27 5.31
CA ALA A 170 -40.99 3.91 5.10
C ALA A 170 -41.45 3.81 3.64
N ARG A 171 -42.75 3.49 3.43
CA ARG A 171 -43.36 3.36 2.09
C ARG A 171 -43.17 4.59 1.18
N ILE A 172 -42.91 5.77 1.75
CA ILE A 172 -42.58 7.02 1.05
C ILE A 172 -41.40 6.81 0.09
N TRP A 173 -40.40 6.01 0.49
CA TRP A 173 -39.21 5.72 -0.34
C TRP A 173 -39.43 4.74 -1.48
N GLN A 174 -40.62 4.13 -1.57
CA GLN A 174 -41.00 3.29 -2.71
C GLN A 174 -41.42 4.15 -3.92
N ASN A 175 -41.83 5.41 -3.70
CA ASN A 175 -42.19 6.33 -4.76
C ASN A 175 -40.93 6.90 -5.42
N LYS A 176 -40.75 6.61 -6.70
CA LYS A 176 -39.61 7.09 -7.50
C LYS A 176 -39.51 8.61 -7.54
N LEU A 177 -40.66 9.31 -7.65
CA LEU A 177 -40.72 10.77 -7.71
C LEU A 177 -40.20 11.40 -6.42
N ILE A 178 -40.58 10.90 -5.27
CA ILE A 178 -40.11 11.40 -3.97
C ILE A 178 -38.62 11.18 -3.81
N LYS A 179 -38.07 10.05 -4.26
CA LYS A 179 -36.63 9.82 -4.29
C LYS A 179 -35.90 10.87 -5.12
N TYR A 180 -36.40 11.16 -6.32
CA TYR A 180 -35.78 12.17 -7.20
C TYR A 180 -35.87 13.58 -6.58
N ILE A 181 -36.99 13.96 -5.98
CA ILE A 181 -37.13 15.26 -5.31
C ILE A 181 -36.13 15.39 -4.15
N VAL A 182 -36.02 14.36 -3.30
CA VAL A 182 -35.10 14.39 -2.17
C VAL A 182 -33.64 14.44 -2.64
N VAL A 183 -33.28 13.65 -3.65
CA VAL A 183 -31.93 13.71 -4.24
C VAL A 183 -31.65 15.08 -4.83
N ALA A 184 -32.60 15.67 -5.59
CA ALA A 184 -32.47 17.01 -6.15
C ALA A 184 -32.30 18.08 -5.04
N LEU A 185 -33.07 17.99 -3.95
CA LEU A 185 -32.94 18.89 -2.80
C LEU A 185 -31.58 18.75 -2.12
N ILE A 186 -31.08 17.54 -1.92
CA ILE A 186 -29.75 17.29 -1.34
C ILE A 186 -28.67 17.89 -2.26
N LEU A 187 -28.76 17.64 -3.55
CA LEU A 187 -27.81 18.19 -4.53
C LEU A 187 -27.86 19.72 -4.58
N PHE A 188 -29.06 20.32 -4.49
CA PHE A 188 -29.24 21.76 -4.43
C PHE A 188 -28.61 22.37 -3.17
N LEU A 189 -28.87 21.79 -2.00
CA LEU A 189 -28.25 22.21 -0.75
C LEU A 189 -26.71 22.07 -0.79
N LEU A 190 -26.24 20.96 -1.35
CA LEU A 190 -24.79 20.75 -1.55
C LEU A 190 -24.20 21.84 -2.47
N ALA A 191 -24.88 22.15 -3.58
CA ALA A 191 -24.44 23.21 -4.50
C ALA A 191 -24.39 24.57 -3.79
N ILE A 192 -25.37 24.91 -2.97
CA ILE A 192 -25.36 26.13 -2.15
C ILE A 192 -24.11 26.15 -1.24
N PHE A 193 -23.88 25.07 -0.46
CA PHE A 193 -22.71 25.02 0.43
C PHE A 193 -21.37 25.06 -0.29
N VAL A 194 -21.31 24.60 -1.52
CA VAL A 194 -20.10 24.64 -2.35
C VAL A 194 -19.85 26.04 -2.92
N THR A 195 -20.90 26.75 -3.36
CA THR A 195 -20.77 27.98 -4.15
C THR A 195 -20.86 29.27 -3.33
N ILE A 196 -21.45 29.24 -2.12
CA ILE A 196 -21.54 30.44 -1.27
C ILE A 196 -20.13 30.94 -0.93
N PRO A 197 -19.81 32.21 -1.22
CA PRO A 197 -18.56 32.81 -0.82
C PRO A 197 -18.53 33.01 0.71
N PHE A 198 -17.50 32.50 1.36
CA PHE A 198 -17.26 32.72 2.80
C PHE A 198 -16.10 33.68 2.97
N SER A 199 -16.18 34.55 4.00
CA SER A 199 -14.97 35.20 4.48
C SER A 199 -13.95 34.16 4.95
N LEU A 200 -12.69 34.53 5.07
CA LEU A 200 -11.63 33.60 5.46
C LEU A 200 -11.88 33.00 6.85
N GLU A 201 -12.41 33.81 7.78
CA GLU A 201 -12.78 33.39 9.12
C GLU A 201 -13.95 32.40 9.08
N ALA A 202 -14.99 32.69 8.31
CA ALA A 202 -16.14 31.80 8.16
C ALA A 202 -15.72 30.45 7.55
N GLN A 203 -14.80 30.48 6.57
CA GLN A 203 -14.22 29.26 5.97
C GLN A 203 -13.41 28.48 7.01
N ALA A 204 -12.62 29.14 7.85
CA ALA A 204 -11.85 28.49 8.91
C ALA A 204 -12.77 27.82 9.95
N VAL A 205 -13.85 28.49 10.37
CA VAL A 205 -14.86 27.91 11.28
C VAL A 205 -15.56 26.74 10.64
N PHE A 206 -16.02 26.86 9.41
CA PHE A 206 -16.70 25.81 8.64
C PHE A 206 -15.85 24.54 8.53
N ILE A 207 -14.60 24.69 8.10
CA ILE A 207 -13.71 23.55 7.90
C ILE A 207 -13.31 22.92 9.23
N SER A 208 -13.12 23.72 10.28
CA SER A 208 -12.83 23.22 11.63
C SER A 208 -13.99 22.40 12.18
N PHE A 209 -15.22 22.81 11.94
CA PHE A 209 -16.42 22.05 12.31
C PHE A 209 -16.49 20.71 11.54
N ILE A 210 -16.25 20.74 10.21
CA ILE A 210 -16.23 19.51 9.40
C ILE A 210 -15.16 18.53 9.91
N LEU A 211 -13.94 19.02 10.18
CA LEU A 211 -12.87 18.18 10.69
C LEU A 211 -13.20 17.60 12.08
N LEU A 212 -13.87 18.37 12.93
CA LEU A 212 -14.33 17.89 14.24
C LEU A 212 -15.36 16.77 14.09
N VAL A 213 -16.35 16.95 13.21
CA VAL A 213 -17.37 15.93 12.90
C VAL A 213 -16.70 14.68 12.31
N ALA A 214 -15.82 14.83 11.35
CA ALA A 214 -15.07 13.73 10.76
C ALA A 214 -14.24 12.98 11.80
N TYR A 215 -13.57 13.70 12.69
CA TYR A 215 -12.82 13.13 13.80
C TYR A 215 -13.69 12.32 14.76
N ALA A 216 -14.89 12.81 15.09
CA ALA A 216 -15.86 12.09 15.91
C ALA A 216 -16.34 10.82 15.18
N LEU A 217 -16.71 10.94 13.91
CA LEU A 217 -17.21 9.83 13.09
C LEU A 217 -16.17 8.75 12.77
N LYS A 218 -14.89 9.09 12.74
CA LYS A 218 -13.80 8.12 12.51
C LYS A 218 -13.89 6.89 13.41
N ARG A 219 -14.47 7.03 14.60
CA ARG A 219 -14.58 5.96 15.61
C ARG A 219 -15.95 5.29 15.67
N VAL A 220 -16.93 5.85 15.01
CA VAL A 220 -18.29 5.28 14.92
C VAL A 220 -18.30 4.21 13.86
N LYS A 221 -18.60 2.96 14.23
CA LYS A 221 -18.76 1.86 13.28
C LYS A 221 -20.10 1.99 12.55
N GLY A 222 -20.15 1.49 11.33
CA GLY A 222 -21.37 1.36 10.55
C GLY A 222 -21.36 2.15 9.24
N HIS A 223 -22.21 1.72 8.33
CA HIS A 223 -22.31 2.22 6.96
C HIS A 223 -22.73 3.70 6.90
N MET A 224 -23.68 4.12 7.76
CA MET A 224 -24.13 5.51 7.82
C MET A 224 -22.99 6.49 8.14
N ALA A 225 -22.10 6.15 9.08
CA ALA A 225 -20.94 6.99 9.38
C ALA A 225 -19.98 7.10 8.18
N THR A 226 -19.92 6.06 7.35
CA THR A 226 -19.13 6.08 6.11
C THR A 226 -19.77 7.00 5.07
N ILE A 227 -21.09 6.94 4.89
CA ILE A 227 -21.82 7.83 3.98
C ILE A 227 -21.61 9.30 4.39
N VAL A 228 -21.77 9.63 5.68
CA VAL A 228 -21.55 11.00 6.17
C VAL A 228 -20.10 11.44 5.93
N MET A 229 -19.11 10.59 6.16
CA MET A 229 -17.70 10.89 5.86
C MET A 229 -17.46 11.15 4.37
N ILE A 230 -18.10 10.38 3.49
CA ILE A 230 -18.07 10.60 2.03
C ILE A 230 -18.69 11.96 1.70
N THR A 231 -19.88 12.26 2.21
CA THR A 231 -20.56 13.54 1.97
C THR A 231 -19.69 14.72 2.41
N LEU A 232 -19.11 14.67 3.60
CA LEU A 232 -18.19 15.71 4.07
C LEU A 232 -16.97 15.86 3.15
N SER A 233 -16.41 14.74 2.67
CA SER A 233 -15.28 14.74 1.76
C SER A 233 -15.64 15.34 0.39
N VAL A 234 -16.81 14.98 -0.14
CA VAL A 234 -17.33 15.54 -1.40
C VAL A 234 -17.57 17.05 -1.24
N THR A 235 -18.21 17.47 -0.15
CA THR A 235 -18.49 18.90 0.11
C THR A 235 -17.20 19.72 0.18
N THR A 236 -16.22 19.26 0.96
CA THR A 236 -14.96 20.00 1.15
C THR A 236 -14.12 20.03 -0.13
N SER A 237 -14.04 18.93 -0.86
CA SER A 237 -13.25 18.86 -2.09
C SER A 237 -13.91 19.62 -3.24
N SER A 238 -15.24 19.59 -3.35
CA SER A 238 -15.98 20.39 -4.35
C SER A 238 -15.88 21.88 -4.06
N ARG A 239 -16.00 22.27 -2.77
CA ARG A 239 -15.82 23.66 -2.35
C ARG A 239 -14.40 24.17 -2.62
N TYR A 240 -13.38 23.34 -2.35
CA TYR A 240 -12.00 23.62 -2.72
C TYR A 240 -11.87 23.85 -4.22
N LEU A 241 -12.41 22.94 -5.04
CA LEU A 241 -12.30 23.02 -6.48
C LEU A 241 -13.06 24.26 -7.03
N TRP A 242 -14.23 24.59 -6.49
CA TRP A 242 -14.99 25.79 -6.83
C TRP A 242 -14.15 27.04 -6.58
N TRP A 243 -13.58 27.18 -5.39
CA TRP A 243 -12.66 28.28 -5.03
C TRP A 243 -11.47 28.36 -5.99
N ARG A 244 -10.91 27.21 -6.40
CA ARG A 244 -9.81 27.16 -7.38
C ARG A 244 -10.21 27.78 -8.73
N TYR A 245 -11.40 27.46 -9.22
CA TYR A 245 -11.92 27.98 -10.50
C TYR A 245 -12.29 29.49 -10.45
N THR A 246 -12.82 29.95 -9.32
CA THR A 246 -13.39 31.29 -9.21
C THR A 246 -12.41 32.36 -8.75
N GLU A 247 -11.40 32.00 -7.93
CA GLU A 247 -10.63 33.03 -7.22
C GLU A 247 -9.11 32.88 -7.33
N THR A 248 -8.57 31.83 -7.98
CA THR A 248 -7.15 31.53 -7.83
C THR A 248 -6.33 31.50 -9.11
N LEU A 249 -6.92 31.78 -10.25
CA LEU A 249 -6.19 31.92 -11.53
C LEU A 249 -5.60 33.31 -11.65
N ASN A 250 -4.33 33.39 -11.99
CA ASN A 250 -3.65 34.68 -12.24
C ASN A 250 -3.75 35.02 -13.71
N TRP A 251 -4.69 35.90 -14.04
CA TRP A 251 -4.96 36.34 -15.43
C TRP A 251 -3.93 37.33 -15.96
N ASP A 252 -3.17 37.99 -15.08
CA ASP A 252 -2.21 39.02 -15.45
C ASP A 252 -0.83 38.47 -15.84
N ASP A 253 -0.53 37.23 -15.46
CA ASP A 253 0.73 36.52 -15.76
C ASP A 253 0.47 35.29 -16.64
N PRO A 254 0.80 35.33 -17.95
CA PRO A 254 0.55 34.19 -18.85
C PRO A 254 1.24 32.89 -18.44
N LEU A 255 2.43 32.95 -17.83
CA LEU A 255 3.14 31.76 -17.34
C LEU A 255 2.43 31.17 -16.12
N ALA A 256 2.10 32.04 -15.16
CA ALA A 256 1.37 31.61 -13.96
C ALA A 256 -0.02 31.06 -14.33
N LEU A 257 -0.72 31.71 -15.28
CA LEU A 257 -2.01 31.22 -15.79
C LEU A 257 -1.90 29.84 -16.44
N THR A 258 -0.91 29.64 -17.32
CA THR A 258 -0.73 28.38 -18.05
C THR A 258 -0.42 27.24 -17.07
N LEU A 259 0.54 27.45 -16.17
CA LEU A 259 0.94 26.45 -15.17
C LEU A 259 -0.17 26.22 -14.12
N GLY A 260 -0.87 27.32 -13.72
CA GLY A 260 -2.01 27.27 -12.82
C GLY A 260 -3.20 26.51 -13.39
N ALA A 261 -3.53 26.75 -14.67
CA ALA A 261 -4.56 26.00 -15.39
C ALA A 261 -4.19 24.51 -15.53
N GLY A 262 -2.92 24.20 -15.81
CA GLY A 262 -2.42 22.83 -15.83
C GLY A 262 -2.60 22.12 -14.49
N LEU A 263 -2.28 22.79 -13.38
CA LEU A 263 -2.53 22.27 -12.03
C LEU A 263 -4.03 22.08 -11.78
N LEU A 264 -4.86 23.07 -12.12
CA LEU A 264 -6.32 23.02 -11.92
C LEU A 264 -6.97 21.87 -12.71
N LEU A 265 -6.50 21.58 -13.91
CA LEU A 265 -6.95 20.41 -14.69
C LEU A 265 -6.54 19.10 -14.02
N ALA A 266 -5.32 19.00 -13.47
CA ALA A 266 -4.88 17.84 -12.71
C ALA A 266 -5.67 17.63 -11.41
N GLU A 267 -6.01 18.72 -10.71
CA GLU A 267 -6.87 18.69 -9.52
C GLU A 267 -8.31 18.29 -9.87
N THR A 268 -8.85 18.78 -10.99
CA THR A 268 -10.17 18.40 -11.49
C THR A 268 -10.23 16.90 -11.82
N TYR A 269 -9.20 16.40 -12.48
CA TYR A 269 -9.07 14.97 -12.74
C TYR A 269 -9.03 14.16 -11.42
N ALA A 270 -8.21 14.56 -10.45
CA ALA A 270 -8.12 13.89 -9.17
C ALA A 270 -9.45 13.92 -8.39
N TRP A 271 -10.19 15.03 -8.47
CA TRP A 271 -11.53 15.16 -7.92
C TRP A 271 -12.53 14.24 -8.61
N MET A 272 -12.52 14.14 -9.95
CA MET A 272 -13.39 13.20 -10.67
C MET A 272 -13.12 11.76 -10.26
N VAL A 273 -11.86 11.33 -10.21
CA VAL A 273 -11.49 9.98 -9.76
C VAL A 273 -11.91 9.74 -8.31
N LEU A 274 -11.81 10.74 -7.45
CA LEU A 274 -12.25 10.65 -6.05
C LEU A 274 -13.77 10.41 -5.96
N ILE A 275 -14.57 11.20 -6.68
CA ILE A 275 -16.04 11.10 -6.68
C ILE A 275 -16.49 9.74 -7.26
N LEU A 276 -15.93 9.35 -8.39
CA LEU A 276 -16.22 8.06 -9.02
C LEU A 276 -15.80 6.88 -8.11
N GLY A 277 -14.66 7.01 -7.44
CA GLY A 277 -14.20 6.02 -6.47
C GLY A 277 -15.13 5.89 -5.26
N PHE A 278 -15.66 7.00 -4.74
CA PHE A 278 -16.69 6.96 -3.69
C PHE A 278 -17.99 6.34 -4.18
N PHE A 279 -18.45 6.72 -5.39
CA PHE A 279 -19.63 6.10 -6.01
C PHE A 279 -19.47 4.58 -6.12
N GLN A 280 -18.35 4.12 -6.61
CA GLN A 280 -18.05 2.70 -6.81
C GLN A 280 -17.97 1.92 -5.49
N THR A 281 -17.42 2.53 -4.43
CA THR A 281 -17.16 1.85 -3.15
C THR A 281 -18.12 2.22 -2.02
N ILE A 282 -19.18 2.96 -2.31
CA ILE A 282 -20.13 3.40 -1.28
C ILE A 282 -20.86 2.23 -0.59
N ASN A 283 -21.15 1.18 -1.34
CA ASN A 283 -21.84 -0.02 -0.84
C ASN A 283 -21.33 -1.27 -1.56
N PRO A 284 -20.10 -1.73 -1.28
CA PRO A 284 -19.56 -2.92 -1.93
C PRO A 284 -20.41 -4.16 -1.61
N LEU A 285 -20.68 -4.98 -2.62
CA LEU A 285 -21.47 -6.17 -2.50
C LEU A 285 -20.59 -7.38 -2.14
N GLU A 286 -20.65 -7.82 -0.89
CA GLU A 286 -19.99 -9.06 -0.47
C GLU A 286 -20.85 -10.27 -0.91
N ARG A 287 -20.75 -10.65 -2.19
CA ARG A 287 -21.48 -11.77 -2.77
C ARG A 287 -21.01 -13.09 -2.19
N LYS A 288 -21.96 -13.89 -1.72
CA LYS A 288 -21.67 -15.22 -1.18
C LYS A 288 -21.86 -16.29 -2.25
N PRO A 289 -21.07 -17.37 -2.20
CA PRO A 289 -21.32 -18.54 -3.03
C PRO A 289 -22.77 -19.06 -2.85
N VAL A 290 -23.34 -19.56 -3.94
CA VAL A 290 -24.64 -20.21 -3.94
C VAL A 290 -24.45 -21.71 -3.95
N MET A 291 -25.19 -22.42 -3.10
CA MET A 291 -25.10 -23.87 -3.01
C MET A 291 -25.62 -24.52 -4.30
N LEU A 292 -24.91 -25.51 -4.77
CA LEU A 292 -25.29 -26.34 -5.92
C LEU A 292 -26.42 -27.33 -5.56
N PRO A 293 -27.25 -27.75 -6.51
CA PRO A 293 -28.18 -28.85 -6.32
C PRO A 293 -27.45 -30.12 -5.83
N LYS A 294 -28.08 -30.91 -5.00
CA LYS A 294 -27.52 -32.19 -4.51
C LYS A 294 -27.41 -33.22 -5.63
N ASN A 295 -28.32 -33.19 -6.62
CA ASN A 295 -28.25 -34.05 -7.79
C ASN A 295 -27.19 -33.50 -8.76
N THR A 296 -26.13 -34.25 -8.93
CA THR A 296 -25.01 -33.92 -9.82
C THR A 296 -25.37 -33.97 -11.29
N ASP A 297 -26.47 -34.66 -11.70
CA ASP A 297 -26.94 -34.67 -13.09
C ASP A 297 -27.36 -33.29 -13.58
N LEU A 298 -27.78 -32.41 -12.67
CA LEU A 298 -28.12 -31.02 -12.95
C LEU A 298 -26.90 -30.08 -13.05
N TRP A 299 -25.69 -30.58 -12.79
CA TRP A 299 -24.50 -29.76 -12.88
C TRP A 299 -24.11 -29.68 -14.39
N PRO A 300 -23.75 -28.48 -14.88
CA PRO A 300 -23.40 -28.27 -16.27
C PRO A 300 -22.01 -28.81 -16.62
N THR A 301 -21.75 -28.92 -17.93
CA THR A 301 -20.43 -29.25 -18.45
C THR A 301 -19.51 -28.03 -18.43
N VAL A 302 -18.23 -28.25 -18.12
CA VAL A 302 -17.23 -27.20 -18.00
C VAL A 302 -15.94 -27.58 -18.72
N ASP A 303 -15.50 -26.71 -19.62
CA ASP A 303 -14.18 -26.78 -20.22
C ASP A 303 -13.22 -25.87 -19.48
N ILE A 304 -12.08 -26.36 -19.04
CA ILE A 304 -11.02 -25.56 -18.43
C ILE A 304 -9.96 -25.26 -19.47
N TYR A 305 -9.70 -23.96 -19.71
CA TYR A 305 -8.67 -23.47 -20.60
C TYR A 305 -7.44 -23.01 -19.84
N ILE A 306 -6.28 -23.53 -20.22
CA ILE A 306 -4.96 -23.16 -19.68
C ILE A 306 -4.10 -22.68 -20.86
N PRO A 307 -4.21 -21.39 -21.25
CA PRO A 307 -3.42 -20.84 -22.35
C PRO A 307 -1.96 -20.66 -21.93
N THR A 308 -1.03 -21.08 -22.80
CA THR A 308 0.42 -20.96 -22.62
C THR A 308 1.12 -20.63 -23.94
N TYR A 309 2.31 -20.00 -23.85
CA TYR A 309 3.11 -19.63 -25.02
C TYR A 309 4.60 -19.89 -24.82
N ASN A 310 5.26 -19.18 -23.91
CA ASN A 310 6.71 -19.28 -23.68
C ASN A 310 7.06 -19.87 -22.30
N GLU A 311 6.07 -20.09 -21.45
CA GLU A 311 6.30 -20.58 -20.09
C GLU A 311 6.80 -22.04 -20.12
N PRO A 312 7.79 -22.39 -19.27
CA PRO A 312 8.29 -23.76 -19.20
C PRO A 312 7.22 -24.71 -18.62
N LEU A 313 7.32 -26.00 -18.97
CA LEU A 313 6.40 -27.03 -18.49
C LEU A 313 6.34 -27.11 -16.96
N SER A 314 7.42 -26.78 -16.28
CA SER A 314 7.48 -26.72 -14.79
C SER A 314 6.49 -25.73 -14.18
N VAL A 315 6.14 -24.66 -14.90
CA VAL A 315 5.16 -23.65 -14.46
C VAL A 315 3.72 -24.13 -14.77
N VAL A 316 3.50 -24.75 -15.93
CA VAL A 316 2.16 -25.16 -16.39
C VAL A 316 1.67 -26.45 -15.71
N ARG A 317 2.60 -27.32 -15.35
CA ARG A 317 2.31 -28.65 -14.76
C ARG A 317 1.49 -28.55 -13.45
N PRO A 318 1.84 -27.73 -12.45
CA PRO A 318 1.05 -27.60 -11.22
C PRO A 318 -0.39 -27.15 -11.48
N THR A 319 -0.58 -26.20 -12.38
CA THR A 319 -1.90 -25.64 -12.74
C THR A 319 -2.76 -26.72 -13.43
N THR A 320 -2.19 -27.49 -14.37
CA THR A 320 -2.91 -28.57 -15.07
C THR A 320 -3.30 -29.68 -14.08
N LEU A 321 -2.39 -30.14 -13.23
CA LEU A 321 -2.66 -31.19 -12.23
C LEU A 321 -3.71 -30.74 -11.20
N ALA A 322 -3.70 -29.47 -10.81
CA ALA A 322 -4.71 -28.89 -9.93
C ALA A 322 -6.08 -28.79 -10.62
N ALA A 323 -6.12 -28.34 -11.87
CA ALA A 323 -7.35 -28.24 -12.67
C ALA A 323 -8.03 -29.63 -12.84
N LEU A 324 -7.25 -30.67 -13.15
CA LEU A 324 -7.72 -32.06 -13.19
C LEU A 324 -8.17 -32.61 -11.82
N SER A 325 -7.91 -31.87 -10.75
CA SER A 325 -8.23 -32.27 -9.37
C SER A 325 -9.37 -31.47 -8.77
N ILE A 326 -10.03 -30.62 -9.54
CA ILE A 326 -11.22 -29.86 -9.12
C ILE A 326 -12.35 -30.87 -8.81
N ASP A 327 -13.06 -30.64 -7.73
CA ASP A 327 -14.17 -31.49 -7.28
C ASP A 327 -15.41 -31.24 -8.18
N TRP A 328 -15.45 -31.93 -9.32
CA TRP A 328 -16.53 -31.89 -10.33
C TRP A 328 -16.72 -33.30 -10.92
N PRO A 329 -17.93 -33.69 -11.41
CA PRO A 329 -18.12 -34.98 -12.09
C PRO A 329 -17.16 -35.14 -13.27
N ALA A 330 -16.51 -36.30 -13.35
CA ALA A 330 -15.44 -36.53 -14.36
C ALA A 330 -15.92 -36.48 -15.80
N ASP A 331 -17.17 -36.87 -16.06
CA ASP A 331 -17.84 -36.82 -17.34
C ASP A 331 -18.24 -35.40 -17.77
N LYS A 332 -18.27 -34.44 -16.82
CA LYS A 332 -18.67 -33.05 -17.01
C LYS A 332 -17.52 -32.05 -16.92
N LEU A 333 -16.27 -32.51 -16.79
CA LEU A 333 -15.09 -31.68 -16.70
C LEU A 333 -14.03 -32.09 -17.71
N LYS A 334 -13.69 -31.19 -18.64
CA LYS A 334 -12.59 -31.37 -19.57
C LYS A 334 -11.55 -30.27 -19.34
N VAL A 335 -10.28 -30.64 -19.32
CA VAL A 335 -9.14 -29.68 -19.11
C VAL A 335 -8.32 -29.66 -20.40
N TYR A 336 -8.05 -28.47 -20.91
CA TYR A 336 -7.30 -28.26 -22.15
C TYR A 336 -6.10 -27.36 -21.93
N ILE A 337 -4.93 -27.81 -22.37
CA ILE A 337 -3.72 -26.99 -22.52
C ILE A 337 -3.75 -26.37 -23.91
N LEU A 338 -3.80 -25.03 -24.00
CA LEU A 338 -3.86 -24.29 -25.26
C LEU A 338 -2.46 -23.72 -25.52
N ASP A 339 -1.66 -24.46 -26.34
CA ASP A 339 -0.24 -24.15 -26.52
C ASP A 339 0.05 -23.43 -27.83
N ASP A 340 0.20 -22.09 -27.75
CA ASP A 340 0.67 -21.28 -28.89
C ASP A 340 2.17 -21.48 -29.20
N GLY A 341 2.92 -22.12 -28.29
CA GLY A 341 4.32 -22.49 -28.47
C GLY A 341 4.53 -23.75 -29.30
N LYS A 342 3.49 -24.56 -29.50
CA LYS A 342 3.50 -25.82 -30.31
C LYS A 342 4.58 -26.81 -29.85
N ARG A 343 4.69 -27.02 -28.56
CA ARG A 343 5.78 -27.78 -27.93
C ARG A 343 5.40 -29.24 -27.71
N PRO A 344 6.12 -30.20 -28.32
CA PRO A 344 5.79 -31.62 -28.22
C PRO A 344 5.71 -32.17 -26.81
N GLU A 345 6.60 -31.70 -25.90
CA GLU A 345 6.62 -32.13 -24.49
C GLU A 345 5.34 -31.78 -23.74
N PHE A 346 4.62 -30.74 -24.16
CA PHE A 346 3.30 -30.39 -23.60
C PHE A 346 2.21 -31.34 -24.06
N GLY A 347 2.27 -31.79 -25.30
CA GLY A 347 1.37 -32.81 -25.86
C GLY A 347 1.56 -34.15 -25.16
N GLU A 348 2.81 -34.57 -24.95
CA GLU A 348 3.13 -35.81 -24.24
C GLU A 348 2.65 -35.74 -22.78
N PHE A 349 2.90 -34.62 -22.10
CA PHE A 349 2.44 -34.41 -20.75
C PHE A 349 0.90 -34.43 -20.67
N ALA A 350 0.21 -33.73 -21.56
CA ALA A 350 -1.25 -33.70 -21.60
C ALA A 350 -1.83 -35.13 -21.75
N LYS A 351 -1.27 -35.92 -22.67
CA LYS A 351 -1.66 -37.34 -22.87
C LYS A 351 -1.44 -38.18 -21.60
N GLN A 352 -0.30 -38.00 -20.89
CA GLN A 352 0.02 -38.74 -19.67
C GLN A 352 -0.95 -38.46 -18.52
N VAL A 353 -1.46 -37.23 -18.41
CA VAL A 353 -2.35 -36.80 -17.33
C VAL A 353 -3.82 -36.86 -17.69
N GLY A 354 -4.18 -37.13 -18.93
CA GLY A 354 -5.56 -37.15 -19.41
C GLY A 354 -6.15 -35.77 -19.68
N ALA A 355 -5.32 -34.77 -20.05
CA ALA A 355 -5.76 -33.46 -20.49
C ALA A 355 -5.80 -33.37 -22.00
N GLY A 356 -6.66 -32.52 -22.57
CA GLY A 356 -6.65 -32.16 -23.99
C GLY A 356 -5.46 -31.25 -24.31
N TYR A 357 -4.93 -31.38 -25.50
CA TYR A 357 -3.86 -30.54 -26.02
C TYR A 357 -4.29 -29.93 -27.35
N LEU A 358 -4.37 -28.61 -27.40
CA LEU A 358 -4.79 -27.86 -28.57
C LEU A 358 -3.70 -26.86 -28.97
N THR A 359 -3.40 -26.88 -30.27
CA THR A 359 -2.52 -25.92 -30.94
C THR A 359 -3.25 -25.31 -32.13
N ARG A 360 -2.75 -24.21 -32.66
CA ARG A 360 -3.31 -23.55 -33.86
C ARG A 360 -2.20 -23.17 -34.83
N PRO A 361 -2.53 -22.99 -36.13
CA PRO A 361 -1.51 -22.72 -37.16
C PRO A 361 -0.80 -21.38 -36.98
N ASP A 362 -1.49 -20.35 -36.50
CA ASP A 362 -1.00 -19.01 -36.31
C ASP A 362 -1.08 -18.60 -34.83
N ASN A 363 -0.47 -17.46 -34.49
CA ASN A 363 -0.51 -16.88 -33.13
C ASN A 363 -1.20 -15.50 -33.14
N ASN A 364 -2.09 -15.25 -34.12
CA ASN A 364 -2.81 -13.99 -34.26
C ASN A 364 -3.66 -13.73 -33.01
N HIS A 365 -3.70 -12.48 -32.56
CA HIS A 365 -4.47 -12.04 -31.42
C HIS A 365 -4.09 -12.70 -30.07
N ALA A 366 -2.88 -13.27 -29.98
CA ALA A 366 -2.31 -13.82 -28.73
C ALA A 366 -3.30 -14.69 -27.94
N LYS A 367 -3.47 -14.46 -26.63
CA LYS A 367 -4.33 -15.26 -25.75
C LYS A 367 -5.79 -15.32 -26.19
N ALA A 368 -6.39 -14.19 -26.60
CA ALA A 368 -7.78 -14.15 -27.07
C ALA A 368 -7.99 -15.00 -28.32
N GLY A 369 -7.06 -14.88 -29.28
CA GLY A 369 -7.10 -15.72 -30.50
C GLY A 369 -6.93 -17.20 -30.20
N ASN A 370 -6.08 -17.57 -29.24
CA ASN A 370 -5.90 -18.95 -28.79
C ASN A 370 -7.19 -19.50 -28.15
N MET A 371 -7.83 -18.76 -27.24
CA MET A 371 -9.10 -19.16 -26.64
C MET A 371 -10.24 -19.24 -27.68
N ASN A 372 -10.33 -18.28 -28.61
CA ASN A 372 -11.32 -18.31 -29.68
C ASN A 372 -11.11 -19.51 -30.64
N SER A 373 -9.87 -19.90 -30.92
CA SER A 373 -9.58 -21.12 -31.65
C SER A 373 -10.02 -22.35 -30.87
N ALA A 374 -9.75 -22.44 -29.59
CA ALA A 374 -10.14 -23.57 -28.75
C ALA A 374 -11.66 -23.74 -28.64
N MET A 375 -12.45 -22.66 -28.63
CA MET A 375 -13.92 -22.74 -28.65
C MET A 375 -14.51 -23.53 -29.82
N ARG A 376 -13.79 -23.63 -30.96
CA ARG A 376 -14.24 -24.38 -32.12
C ARG A 376 -14.11 -25.91 -31.97
N TYR A 377 -13.29 -26.37 -31.02
CA TYR A 377 -12.97 -27.78 -30.79
C TYR A 377 -13.46 -28.30 -29.43
N THR A 378 -14.19 -27.48 -28.69
CA THR A 378 -14.67 -27.81 -27.34
C THR A 378 -16.17 -27.50 -27.26
N ASP A 379 -16.87 -28.16 -26.33
CA ASP A 379 -18.34 -28.19 -26.30
C ASP A 379 -18.96 -27.95 -24.92
N GLY A 380 -18.16 -27.65 -23.88
CA GLY A 380 -18.69 -27.40 -22.54
C GLY A 380 -19.60 -26.17 -22.47
N ASP A 381 -20.69 -26.24 -21.70
CA ASP A 381 -21.65 -25.13 -21.49
C ASP A 381 -20.97 -23.88 -20.88
N TYR A 382 -19.93 -24.11 -20.11
CA TYR A 382 -19.16 -23.07 -19.46
C TYR A 382 -17.66 -23.24 -19.71
N ILE A 383 -16.96 -22.12 -19.73
CA ILE A 383 -15.50 -22.08 -19.91
C ILE A 383 -14.89 -21.48 -18.65
N ALA A 384 -14.06 -22.25 -17.95
CA ALA A 384 -13.25 -21.76 -16.85
C ALA A 384 -11.83 -21.46 -17.34
N ILE A 385 -11.25 -20.34 -16.97
CA ILE A 385 -9.95 -19.89 -17.47
C ILE A 385 -8.96 -19.72 -16.34
N PHE A 386 -7.80 -20.35 -16.49
CA PHE A 386 -6.65 -20.14 -15.61
C PHE A 386 -5.41 -19.80 -16.44
N ASP A 387 -4.72 -18.70 -16.09
CA ASP A 387 -3.37 -18.51 -16.59
C ASP A 387 -2.51 -19.72 -16.21
N CYS A 388 -1.53 -20.03 -17.02
CA CYS A 388 -0.72 -21.24 -16.87
C CYS A 388 0.01 -21.37 -15.53
N ASP A 389 0.16 -20.28 -14.78
CA ASP A 389 0.77 -20.21 -13.45
C ASP A 389 -0.25 -20.04 -12.30
N HIS A 390 -1.57 -20.00 -12.59
CA HIS A 390 -2.61 -19.88 -11.57
C HIS A 390 -3.16 -21.25 -11.17
N VAL A 391 -2.71 -21.77 -10.04
CA VAL A 391 -3.09 -23.08 -9.53
C VAL A 391 -4.47 -23.00 -8.84
N PRO A 392 -5.53 -23.64 -9.39
CA PRO A 392 -6.86 -23.59 -8.81
C PRO A 392 -7.00 -24.43 -7.55
N ALA A 393 -7.86 -23.97 -6.63
CA ALA A 393 -8.34 -24.77 -5.52
C ALA A 393 -9.40 -25.78 -6.01
N ARG A 394 -9.47 -26.94 -5.38
CA ARG A 394 -10.43 -28.00 -5.74
C ARG A 394 -11.90 -27.56 -5.70
N SER A 395 -12.21 -26.55 -4.86
CA SER A 395 -13.57 -26.00 -4.68
C SER A 395 -13.97 -24.94 -5.71
N PHE A 396 -13.11 -24.60 -6.69
CA PHE A 396 -13.34 -23.48 -7.60
C PHE A 396 -14.71 -23.48 -8.26
N LEU A 397 -15.10 -24.60 -8.89
CA LEU A 397 -16.41 -24.70 -9.56
C LEU A 397 -17.57 -24.76 -8.57
N GLN A 398 -17.41 -25.40 -7.42
CA GLN A 398 -18.44 -25.41 -6.38
C GLN A 398 -18.73 -24.01 -5.82
N MET A 399 -17.73 -23.13 -5.79
CA MET A 399 -17.88 -21.76 -5.32
C MET A 399 -18.49 -20.82 -6.37
N THR A 400 -18.29 -21.09 -7.67
CA THR A 400 -18.66 -20.17 -8.76
C THR A 400 -19.97 -20.57 -9.46
N MET A 401 -20.17 -21.85 -9.76
CA MET A 401 -21.24 -22.30 -10.63
C MET A 401 -22.65 -22.04 -10.11
N GLY A 402 -22.82 -22.01 -8.79
CA GLY A 402 -24.15 -21.75 -8.21
C GLY A 402 -24.74 -20.39 -8.59
N GLN A 403 -23.93 -19.39 -8.95
CA GLN A 403 -24.42 -18.08 -9.37
C GLN A 403 -25.15 -18.17 -10.73
N PHE A 404 -24.62 -18.96 -11.67
CA PHE A 404 -25.23 -19.17 -12.99
C PHE A 404 -26.57 -19.92 -12.89
N LEU A 405 -26.63 -20.92 -12.00
CA LEU A 405 -27.86 -21.68 -11.78
C LEU A 405 -28.95 -20.86 -11.08
N LYS A 406 -28.56 -19.86 -10.31
CA LYS A 406 -29.48 -18.95 -9.61
C LYS A 406 -30.06 -17.88 -10.54
N ASP A 407 -29.28 -17.33 -11.47
CA ASP A 407 -29.67 -16.27 -12.39
C ASP A 407 -29.11 -16.56 -13.78
N SER A 408 -29.96 -16.96 -14.71
CA SER A 408 -29.60 -17.33 -16.10
C SER A 408 -28.97 -16.18 -16.89
N LYS A 409 -29.16 -14.92 -16.46
CA LYS A 409 -28.53 -13.74 -17.05
C LYS A 409 -27.06 -13.56 -16.65
N VAL A 410 -26.61 -14.25 -15.61
CA VAL A 410 -25.18 -14.20 -15.24
C VAL A 410 -24.37 -14.93 -16.29
N CYS A 411 -23.44 -14.23 -16.93
CA CYS A 411 -22.56 -14.78 -17.96
C CYS A 411 -21.10 -14.92 -17.53
N LEU A 412 -20.72 -14.24 -16.44
CA LEU A 412 -19.37 -14.21 -15.91
C LEU A 412 -19.40 -14.28 -14.39
N VAL A 413 -18.60 -15.16 -13.82
CA VAL A 413 -18.25 -15.14 -12.37
C VAL A 413 -16.75 -15.04 -12.24
N GLN A 414 -16.26 -13.92 -11.67
CA GLN A 414 -14.85 -13.66 -11.43
C GLN A 414 -14.50 -13.91 -9.96
N THR A 415 -13.34 -14.50 -9.69
CA THR A 415 -12.73 -14.58 -8.36
C THR A 415 -11.41 -13.79 -8.31
N PRO A 416 -10.88 -13.39 -7.12
CA PRO A 416 -9.63 -12.63 -7.04
C PRO A 416 -8.46 -13.35 -7.69
N HIS A 417 -7.62 -12.58 -8.40
CA HIS A 417 -6.25 -13.03 -8.68
C HIS A 417 -5.43 -12.87 -7.41
N HIS A 418 -5.09 -13.98 -6.80
CA HIS A 418 -4.16 -14.01 -5.68
C HIS A 418 -2.76 -14.38 -6.15
N PHE A 419 -1.73 -13.75 -5.59
CA PHE A 419 -0.34 -14.08 -5.89
C PHE A 419 0.34 -14.56 -4.61
N PHE A 420 0.87 -15.77 -4.65
CA PHE A 420 1.57 -16.36 -3.52
C PHE A 420 3.05 -15.97 -3.45
N SER A 421 3.61 -15.44 -4.53
CA SER A 421 4.94 -14.84 -4.55
C SER A 421 4.87 -13.32 -4.33
N ALA A 422 5.91 -12.76 -3.71
CA ALA A 422 6.01 -11.32 -3.52
C ALA A 422 6.21 -10.60 -4.85
N ASP A 423 5.45 -9.54 -5.09
CA ASP A 423 5.68 -8.67 -6.23
C ASP A 423 6.99 -7.86 -6.06
N PRO A 424 7.50 -7.19 -7.12
CA PRO A 424 8.75 -6.43 -7.03
C PRO A 424 8.72 -5.33 -5.97
N PHE A 425 7.58 -4.66 -5.73
CA PHE A 425 7.47 -3.67 -4.67
C PHE A 425 7.60 -4.31 -3.29
N GLU A 426 6.90 -5.43 -3.06
CA GLU A 426 6.94 -6.16 -1.79
C GLU A 426 8.33 -6.72 -1.53
N ARG A 427 8.98 -7.29 -2.55
CA ARG A 427 10.30 -7.92 -2.46
C ARG A 427 11.40 -6.88 -2.25
N ASN A 428 11.47 -5.86 -3.11
CA ASN A 428 12.53 -4.86 -3.10
C ASN A 428 12.46 -3.98 -1.84
N LEU A 429 11.26 -3.77 -1.30
CA LEU A 429 11.06 -3.02 -0.05
C LEU A 429 11.06 -3.90 1.20
N ASN A 430 11.15 -5.23 1.05
CA ASN A 430 11.08 -6.21 2.15
C ASN A 430 9.88 -5.97 3.08
N ASN A 431 8.70 -5.76 2.49
CA ASN A 431 7.46 -5.46 3.21
C ASN A 431 6.33 -6.46 2.91
N HIS A 432 6.65 -7.60 2.30
CA HIS A 432 5.70 -8.68 2.02
C HIS A 432 4.87 -9.03 3.27
N SER A 433 3.56 -9.16 3.11
CA SER A 433 2.58 -9.41 4.18
C SER A 433 2.48 -8.32 5.27
N GLN A 434 3.17 -7.18 5.15
CA GLN A 434 3.09 -6.06 6.10
C GLN A 434 2.27 -4.89 5.55
N ILE A 435 2.35 -4.67 4.25
CA ILE A 435 1.66 -3.61 3.52
C ILE A 435 0.90 -4.27 2.38
N PRO A 436 -0.40 -3.96 2.21
CA PRO A 436 -1.17 -4.47 1.09
C PRO A 436 -0.51 -4.07 -0.25
N ASN A 437 -0.36 -5.01 -1.16
CA ASN A 437 0.19 -4.74 -2.48
C ASN A 437 -0.80 -3.92 -3.34
N GLU A 438 -0.34 -3.51 -4.52
CA GLU A 438 -1.12 -2.65 -5.42
C GLU A 438 -2.46 -3.28 -5.83
N ASN A 439 -2.49 -4.59 -6.07
CA ASN A 439 -3.66 -5.31 -6.54
C ASN A 439 -4.75 -5.50 -5.47
N MET A 440 -4.38 -5.44 -4.18
CA MET A 440 -5.32 -5.68 -3.07
C MET A 440 -6.50 -4.71 -3.05
N LEU A 441 -6.33 -3.46 -3.49
CA LEU A 441 -7.46 -2.53 -3.58
C LEU A 441 -8.45 -2.95 -4.66
N PHE A 442 -7.95 -3.35 -5.82
CA PHE A 442 -8.78 -3.74 -6.95
C PHE A 442 -9.60 -5.00 -6.64
N TYR A 443 -8.92 -6.10 -6.27
CA TYR A 443 -9.59 -7.37 -5.99
C TYR A 443 -10.31 -7.41 -4.64
N GLY A 444 -9.84 -6.66 -3.64
CA GLY A 444 -10.42 -6.68 -2.30
C GLY A 444 -11.61 -5.74 -2.08
N LEU A 445 -11.76 -4.70 -2.91
CA LEU A 445 -12.81 -3.69 -2.70
C LEU A 445 -13.47 -3.21 -3.99
N ILE A 446 -12.68 -2.88 -5.03
CA ILE A 446 -13.22 -2.25 -6.24
C ILE A 446 -14.12 -3.23 -7.00
N GLN A 447 -13.74 -4.50 -7.10
CA GLN A 447 -14.56 -5.51 -7.76
C GLN A 447 -15.85 -5.80 -6.98
N ASP A 448 -15.85 -5.81 -5.64
CA ASP A 448 -17.08 -5.88 -4.83
C ASP A 448 -18.00 -4.66 -5.08
N GLY A 449 -17.39 -3.49 -5.28
CA GLY A 449 -18.11 -2.27 -5.66
C GLY A 449 -18.67 -2.34 -7.07
N ASN A 450 -17.91 -2.85 -8.04
CA ASN A 450 -18.38 -3.10 -9.40
C ASN A 450 -19.53 -4.11 -9.44
N ASP A 451 -19.45 -5.16 -8.63
CA ASP A 451 -20.47 -6.20 -8.54
C ASP A 451 -21.83 -5.65 -8.09
N MET A 452 -21.85 -4.65 -7.20
CA MET A 452 -23.07 -3.94 -6.81
C MET A 452 -23.80 -3.27 -7.98
N TRP A 453 -23.04 -2.90 -9.02
CA TRP A 453 -23.54 -2.18 -10.19
C TRP A 453 -23.62 -3.04 -11.46
N ASP A 454 -23.48 -4.37 -11.35
CA ASP A 454 -23.36 -5.31 -12.49
C ASP A 454 -22.25 -4.90 -13.47
N ALA A 455 -21.13 -4.42 -12.95
CA ALA A 455 -19.99 -3.91 -13.72
C ALA A 455 -18.69 -4.65 -13.41
N THR A 456 -18.75 -5.87 -12.89
CA THR A 456 -17.58 -6.71 -12.62
C THR A 456 -16.81 -6.98 -13.91
N PHE A 457 -15.49 -6.80 -13.86
CA PHE A 457 -14.61 -7.08 -14.99
C PHE A 457 -14.21 -8.56 -15.03
N PHE A 458 -14.08 -9.09 -16.24
CA PHE A 458 -13.23 -10.23 -16.48
C PHE A 458 -11.78 -9.78 -16.42
N CYS A 459 -10.96 -10.51 -15.68
CA CYS A 459 -9.54 -10.16 -15.45
C CYS A 459 -8.57 -11.14 -16.14
N GLY A 460 -9.04 -11.88 -17.11
CA GLY A 460 -8.25 -12.80 -17.95
C GLY A 460 -8.04 -14.19 -17.37
N SER A 461 -8.20 -14.39 -16.05
CA SER A 461 -7.99 -15.66 -15.35
C SER A 461 -8.88 -15.77 -14.12
N CYS A 462 -8.92 -16.95 -13.48
CA CYS A 462 -9.69 -17.21 -12.25
C CYS A 462 -11.19 -16.89 -12.40
N ALA A 463 -11.75 -17.16 -13.57
CA ALA A 463 -13.13 -16.83 -13.92
C ALA A 463 -13.81 -18.00 -14.64
N VAL A 464 -15.14 -18.00 -14.55
CA VAL A 464 -16.00 -18.87 -15.36
C VAL A 464 -16.90 -18.00 -16.24
N LEU A 465 -17.01 -18.34 -17.50
CA LEU A 465 -17.83 -17.65 -18.50
C LEU A 465 -18.84 -18.61 -19.10
N LYS A 466 -20.04 -18.12 -19.39
CA LYS A 466 -21.06 -18.86 -20.10
C LYS A 466 -20.76 -18.87 -21.57
N ARG A 467 -20.65 -20.06 -22.20
CA ARG A 467 -20.31 -20.21 -23.63
C ARG A 467 -21.34 -19.51 -24.52
N GLU A 468 -22.63 -19.72 -24.28
CA GLU A 468 -23.71 -19.10 -25.05
C GLU A 468 -23.55 -17.57 -25.15
N ALA A 469 -23.19 -16.91 -24.03
CA ALA A 469 -22.97 -15.46 -24.01
C ALA A 469 -21.69 -15.04 -24.79
N LEU A 470 -20.65 -15.88 -24.78
CA LEU A 470 -19.46 -15.66 -25.62
C LEU A 470 -19.79 -15.81 -27.10
N ASP A 471 -20.54 -16.85 -27.50
CA ASP A 471 -20.92 -17.07 -28.88
C ASP A 471 -21.79 -15.92 -29.41
N GLU A 472 -22.73 -15.38 -28.61
CA GLU A 472 -23.57 -14.25 -28.99
C GLU A 472 -22.76 -12.96 -29.29
N ILE A 473 -21.66 -12.72 -28.54
CA ILE A 473 -20.82 -11.54 -28.78
C ILE A 473 -19.69 -11.77 -29.77
N GLY A 474 -19.60 -12.96 -30.38
CA GLY A 474 -18.58 -13.33 -31.36
C GLY A 474 -17.25 -13.81 -30.74
N GLY A 475 -17.26 -14.34 -29.52
CA GLY A 475 -16.11 -14.86 -28.79
C GLY A 475 -15.41 -13.81 -27.92
N PHE A 476 -14.18 -14.14 -27.51
CA PHE A 476 -13.34 -13.21 -26.76
C PHE A 476 -12.91 -12.02 -27.62
N ALA A 477 -13.04 -10.81 -27.10
CA ALA A 477 -12.60 -9.61 -27.79
C ALA A 477 -11.07 -9.67 -28.06
N PHE A 478 -10.64 -9.17 -29.20
CA PHE A 478 -9.22 -9.20 -29.59
C PHE A 478 -8.70 -7.88 -30.16
N GLU A 479 -9.54 -6.85 -30.23
CA GLU A 479 -9.20 -5.54 -30.78
C GLU A 479 -8.37 -4.68 -29.82
N THR A 480 -8.32 -5.06 -28.56
CA THR A 480 -7.58 -4.34 -27.52
C THR A 480 -6.63 -5.30 -26.79
N VAL A 481 -5.55 -4.75 -26.22
CA VAL A 481 -4.58 -5.56 -25.48
C VAL A 481 -5.04 -5.93 -24.06
N THR A 482 -6.24 -5.51 -23.64
CA THR A 482 -7.00 -5.97 -22.48
C THR A 482 -8.30 -6.60 -22.94
N GLU A 483 -8.14 -7.72 -23.66
CA GLU A 483 -9.22 -8.51 -24.24
C GLU A 483 -10.26 -8.94 -23.20
N ASP A 484 -9.83 -9.16 -21.98
CA ASP A 484 -10.62 -9.57 -20.83
C ASP A 484 -11.65 -8.51 -20.44
N ALA A 485 -11.19 -7.30 -20.08
CA ALA A 485 -12.08 -6.20 -19.73
C ALA A 485 -13.02 -5.81 -20.89
N HIS A 486 -12.53 -5.91 -22.13
CA HIS A 486 -13.33 -5.64 -23.34
C HIS A 486 -14.40 -6.70 -23.57
N THR A 487 -14.07 -7.98 -23.36
CA THR A 487 -15.05 -9.07 -23.43
C THR A 487 -16.18 -8.89 -22.42
N ALA A 488 -15.84 -8.57 -21.15
CA ALA A 488 -16.84 -8.28 -20.13
C ALA A 488 -17.74 -7.09 -20.50
N LEU A 489 -17.18 -6.02 -21.06
CA LEU A 489 -17.92 -4.85 -21.54
C LEU A 489 -18.93 -5.25 -22.62
N ARG A 490 -18.54 -6.07 -23.61
CA ARG A 490 -19.42 -6.56 -24.69
C ARG A 490 -20.56 -7.42 -24.16
N MET A 491 -20.26 -8.33 -23.23
CA MET A 491 -21.29 -9.16 -22.60
C MET A 491 -22.32 -8.30 -21.85
N GLN A 492 -21.87 -7.29 -21.11
CA GLN A 492 -22.75 -6.37 -20.39
C GLN A 492 -23.57 -5.50 -21.36
N ARG A 493 -23.01 -5.10 -22.50
CA ARG A 493 -23.75 -4.40 -23.58
C ARG A 493 -24.82 -5.27 -24.21
N ALA A 494 -24.60 -6.58 -24.29
CA ALA A 494 -25.62 -7.57 -24.73
C ALA A 494 -26.71 -7.81 -23.67
N GLY A 495 -26.62 -7.18 -22.49
CA GLY A 495 -27.63 -7.26 -21.44
C GLY A 495 -27.42 -8.36 -20.41
N TYR A 496 -26.29 -9.03 -20.46
CA TYR A 496 -25.87 -10.00 -19.46
C TYR A 496 -25.40 -9.32 -18.16
N LYS A 497 -25.42 -10.10 -17.08
CA LYS A 497 -24.91 -9.70 -15.76
C LYS A 497 -23.59 -10.37 -15.47
N THR A 498 -22.78 -9.71 -14.67
CA THR A 498 -21.53 -10.25 -14.17
C THR A 498 -21.55 -10.35 -12.66
N ALA A 499 -20.78 -11.27 -12.09
CA ALA A 499 -20.73 -11.49 -10.65
C ALA A 499 -19.28 -11.59 -10.14
N TYR A 500 -19.05 -11.15 -8.91
CA TYR A 500 -17.76 -11.27 -8.25
C TYR A 500 -17.89 -12.00 -6.92
N ILE A 501 -17.04 -13.00 -6.69
CA ILE A 501 -16.93 -13.72 -5.43
C ILE A 501 -15.58 -13.41 -4.83
N ASN A 502 -15.54 -12.59 -3.79
CA ASN A 502 -14.31 -12.13 -3.12
C ASN A 502 -13.68 -13.21 -2.23
N ILE A 503 -13.52 -14.40 -2.78
CA ILE A 503 -12.85 -15.55 -2.14
C ILE A 503 -11.85 -16.10 -3.15
N PRO A 504 -10.53 -15.99 -2.91
CA PRO A 504 -9.55 -16.54 -3.83
C PRO A 504 -9.71 -18.05 -3.99
N GLN A 505 -9.84 -18.48 -5.22
CA GLN A 505 -10.00 -19.87 -5.59
C GLN A 505 -8.87 -20.35 -6.51
N ALA A 506 -7.92 -19.49 -6.79
CA ALA A 506 -6.65 -19.81 -7.44
C ALA A 506 -5.57 -18.83 -7.02
N ALA A 507 -4.32 -19.26 -7.11
CA ALA A 507 -3.20 -18.38 -6.85
C ALA A 507 -2.05 -18.65 -7.83
N GLY A 508 -1.37 -17.57 -8.22
CA GLY A 508 -0.32 -17.59 -9.23
C GLY A 508 0.96 -16.87 -8.79
N LEU A 509 1.86 -16.73 -9.75
CA LEU A 509 3.13 -16.02 -9.60
C LEU A 509 2.96 -14.53 -9.93
N ALA A 510 3.51 -13.67 -9.07
CA ALA A 510 3.72 -12.27 -9.40
C ALA A 510 4.86 -12.11 -10.42
N THR A 511 5.01 -10.93 -11.00
CA THR A 511 6.11 -10.61 -11.90
C THR A 511 7.47 -10.69 -11.19
N ASP A 512 8.50 -11.16 -11.93
CA ASP A 512 9.81 -11.44 -11.33
C ASP A 512 10.70 -10.20 -11.16
N SER A 513 10.49 -9.15 -11.96
CA SER A 513 11.28 -7.92 -11.92
C SER A 513 10.41 -6.68 -11.99
N LEU A 514 10.95 -5.54 -11.54
CA LEU A 514 10.28 -4.25 -11.66
C LEU A 514 10.02 -3.87 -13.12
N SER A 515 10.93 -4.24 -14.02
CA SER A 515 10.76 -4.05 -15.47
C SER A 515 9.56 -4.82 -16.01
N ALA A 516 9.43 -6.09 -15.66
CA ALA A 516 8.28 -6.93 -16.05
C ALA A 516 6.96 -6.38 -15.46
N HIS A 517 7.00 -5.92 -14.21
CA HIS A 517 5.85 -5.30 -13.55
C HIS A 517 5.39 -4.03 -14.27
N ILE A 518 6.32 -3.11 -14.56
CA ILE A 518 6.03 -1.89 -15.33
C ILE A 518 5.50 -2.23 -16.73
N GLY A 519 6.10 -3.20 -17.41
CA GLY A 519 5.64 -3.70 -18.73
C GLY A 519 4.19 -4.19 -18.69
N GLN A 520 3.82 -4.92 -17.64
CA GLN A 520 2.44 -5.35 -17.41
C GLN A 520 1.49 -4.16 -17.21
N ARG A 521 1.86 -3.15 -16.42
CA ARG A 521 1.05 -1.94 -16.19
C ARG A 521 0.91 -1.08 -17.47
N ILE A 522 1.96 -0.97 -18.26
CA ILE A 522 1.92 -0.32 -19.58
C ILE A 522 0.89 -1.00 -20.49
N ARG A 523 0.87 -2.32 -20.52
CA ARG A 523 -0.10 -3.09 -21.32
C ARG A 523 -1.53 -2.82 -20.86
N TRP A 524 -1.80 -2.87 -19.56
CA TRP A 524 -3.14 -2.59 -19.02
C TRP A 524 -3.57 -1.13 -19.28
N ALA A 525 -2.70 -0.17 -19.02
CA ALA A 525 -2.98 1.24 -19.27
C ALA A 525 -3.30 1.52 -20.75
N ARG A 526 -2.53 0.92 -21.65
CA ARG A 526 -2.76 1.01 -23.08
C ARG A 526 -4.09 0.39 -23.48
N GLY A 527 -4.41 -0.82 -22.99
CA GLY A 527 -5.65 -1.53 -23.31
C GLY A 527 -6.87 -0.76 -22.83
N MET A 528 -6.86 -0.21 -21.63
CA MET A 528 -7.96 0.62 -21.13
C MET A 528 -8.15 1.91 -21.94
N ALA A 529 -7.07 2.54 -22.40
CA ALA A 529 -7.13 3.67 -23.31
C ALA A 529 -7.66 3.27 -24.71
N GLN A 530 -7.31 2.09 -25.21
CA GLN A 530 -7.86 1.52 -26.44
C GLN A 530 -9.38 1.28 -26.34
N ILE A 531 -9.86 0.67 -25.25
CA ILE A 531 -11.30 0.48 -25.02
C ILE A 531 -12.01 1.83 -25.00
N PHE A 532 -11.46 2.81 -24.27
CA PHE A 532 -12.03 4.15 -24.21
C PHE A 532 -12.16 4.82 -25.59
N ARG A 533 -11.28 4.48 -26.53
CA ARG A 533 -11.28 5.02 -27.88
C ARG A 533 -12.14 4.23 -28.87
N LEU A 534 -12.08 2.88 -28.80
CA LEU A 534 -12.71 1.98 -29.77
C LEU A 534 -14.14 1.58 -29.39
N ASP A 535 -14.39 1.36 -28.11
CA ASP A 535 -15.71 0.96 -27.56
C ASP A 535 -16.00 1.76 -26.28
N ASN A 536 -16.16 3.08 -26.46
CA ASN A 536 -16.34 4.03 -25.35
C ASN A 536 -17.54 3.65 -24.47
N PRO A 537 -17.33 3.30 -23.19
CA PRO A 537 -18.45 2.89 -22.32
C PRO A 537 -19.43 4.02 -22.02
N LEU A 538 -19.05 5.28 -22.16
CA LEU A 538 -19.96 6.42 -21.97
C LEU A 538 -20.93 6.56 -23.16
N LEU A 539 -20.57 6.00 -24.32
CA LEU A 539 -21.34 6.09 -25.55
C LEU A 539 -21.99 4.74 -25.88
N GLY A 540 -22.86 4.75 -26.87
CA GLY A 540 -23.53 3.53 -27.34
C GLY A 540 -24.62 3.02 -26.41
N LYS A 541 -25.29 1.93 -26.85
CA LYS A 541 -26.40 1.29 -26.16
C LYS A 541 -25.91 0.13 -25.26
N GLY A 542 -26.80 -0.38 -24.43
CA GLY A 542 -26.62 -1.61 -23.65
C GLY A 542 -26.15 -1.42 -22.20
N LEU A 543 -25.39 -0.38 -21.88
CA LEU A 543 -24.95 -0.12 -20.51
C LEU A 543 -25.86 0.85 -19.79
N ASN A 544 -26.15 0.57 -18.52
CA ASN A 544 -26.81 1.51 -17.62
C ASN A 544 -25.81 2.59 -17.08
N ILE A 545 -26.32 3.66 -16.48
CA ILE A 545 -25.47 4.76 -15.97
C ILE A 545 -24.44 4.30 -14.93
N PRO A 546 -24.79 3.52 -13.91
CA PRO A 546 -23.82 2.99 -12.96
C PRO A 546 -22.67 2.20 -13.60
N GLN A 547 -22.96 1.33 -14.55
CA GLN A 547 -21.94 0.58 -15.30
C GLN A 547 -20.99 1.54 -16.02
N ARG A 548 -21.54 2.54 -16.73
CA ARG A 548 -20.74 3.58 -17.42
C ARG A 548 -19.79 4.29 -16.47
N LEU A 549 -20.24 4.66 -15.28
CA LEU A 549 -19.43 5.33 -14.27
C LEU A 549 -18.32 4.43 -13.71
N CYS A 550 -18.60 3.14 -13.49
CA CYS A 550 -17.59 2.16 -13.06
C CYS A 550 -16.48 1.99 -14.11
N TYR A 551 -16.86 1.83 -15.38
CA TYR A 551 -15.88 1.75 -16.49
C TYR A 551 -15.09 3.04 -16.66
N LEU A 552 -15.74 4.20 -16.57
CA LEU A 552 -15.06 5.50 -16.61
C LEU A 552 -14.00 5.60 -15.52
N ASN A 553 -14.33 5.22 -14.29
CA ASN A 553 -13.37 5.25 -13.18
C ASN A 553 -12.16 4.35 -13.44
N ALA A 554 -12.39 3.13 -13.93
CA ALA A 554 -11.32 2.21 -14.27
C ALA A 554 -10.41 2.74 -15.38
N MET A 555 -10.96 3.41 -16.40
CA MET A 555 -10.19 4.00 -17.49
C MET A 555 -9.42 5.23 -17.03
N LEU A 556 -10.05 6.13 -16.27
CA LEU A 556 -9.38 7.30 -15.72
C LEU A 556 -8.21 6.88 -14.80
N HIS A 557 -8.34 5.81 -14.03
CA HIS A 557 -7.24 5.34 -13.20
C HIS A 557 -5.92 5.17 -13.98
N PHE A 558 -5.98 4.65 -15.20
CA PHE A 558 -4.80 4.46 -16.05
C PHE A 558 -4.34 5.73 -16.79
N LEU A 559 -5.11 6.82 -16.75
CA LEU A 559 -4.72 8.12 -17.30
C LEU A 559 -4.03 9.03 -16.28
N SER A 560 -3.68 8.49 -15.11
CA SER A 560 -3.08 9.25 -13.99
C SER A 560 -1.65 9.76 -14.25
N GLY A 561 -1.00 9.37 -15.35
CA GLY A 561 0.40 9.73 -15.61
C GLY A 561 0.66 11.24 -15.69
N ILE A 562 -0.14 11.99 -16.48
CA ILE A 562 0.01 13.46 -16.61
C ILE A 562 -0.28 14.14 -15.27
N PRO A 563 -1.46 13.95 -14.64
CA PRO A 563 -1.75 14.59 -13.36
C PRO A 563 -0.69 14.32 -12.29
N ARG A 564 -0.15 13.11 -12.25
CA ARG A 564 0.89 12.76 -11.26
C ARG A 564 2.18 13.54 -11.48
N ILE A 565 2.64 13.69 -12.72
CA ILE A 565 3.82 14.50 -13.05
C ILE A 565 3.56 15.96 -12.70
N VAL A 566 2.37 16.51 -13.01
CA VAL A 566 1.99 17.87 -12.64
C VAL A 566 2.09 18.06 -11.13
N PHE A 567 1.53 17.17 -10.30
CA PHE A 567 1.63 17.28 -8.84
C PHE A 567 3.07 17.21 -8.31
N LEU A 568 3.93 16.40 -8.95
CA LEU A 568 5.34 16.28 -8.56
C LEU A 568 6.17 17.52 -8.94
N THR A 569 5.71 18.32 -9.89
CA THR A 569 6.44 19.52 -10.39
C THR A 569 5.78 20.85 -10.02
N ALA A 570 4.50 20.84 -9.67
CA ALA A 570 3.72 22.07 -9.39
C ALA A 570 4.39 23.02 -8.37
N PRO A 571 4.94 22.59 -7.22
CA PRO A 571 5.56 23.51 -6.27
C PRO A 571 6.79 24.22 -6.84
N LEU A 572 7.41 23.66 -7.88
CA LEU A 572 8.61 24.21 -8.51
C LEU A 572 8.31 25.45 -9.36
N ALA A 573 7.06 25.64 -9.78
CA ALA A 573 6.64 26.82 -10.55
C ALA A 573 6.92 28.14 -9.78
N LEU A 574 6.53 28.21 -8.52
CA LEU A 574 6.85 29.34 -7.67
C LEU A 574 8.36 29.40 -7.36
N ILE A 575 8.96 28.25 -7.03
CA ILE A 575 10.36 28.21 -6.57
C ILE A 575 11.33 28.65 -7.65
N TYR A 576 11.15 28.22 -8.91
CA TYR A 576 12.06 28.52 -10.01
C TYR A 576 11.68 29.76 -10.82
N PHE A 577 10.37 29.94 -11.07
CA PHE A 577 9.88 30.94 -12.03
C PHE A 577 9.14 32.10 -11.39
N ASN A 578 8.98 32.10 -10.06
CA ASN A 578 8.13 33.06 -9.34
C ASN A 578 6.65 33.06 -9.82
N ALA A 579 6.21 31.97 -10.45
CA ALA A 579 4.87 31.84 -11.01
C ALA A 579 3.88 31.38 -9.93
N TYR A 580 2.89 32.19 -9.64
CA TYR A 580 1.84 31.91 -8.66
C TYR A 580 0.76 31.04 -9.30
N ILE A 581 0.93 29.72 -9.26
CA ILE A 581 -0.02 28.73 -9.81
C ILE A 581 -1.32 28.61 -8.99
N ILE A 582 -1.32 29.12 -7.77
CA ILE A 582 -2.49 29.38 -6.92
C ILE A 582 -2.35 30.84 -6.47
N TYR A 583 -3.03 31.74 -7.17
CA TYR A 583 -2.97 33.17 -6.89
C TYR A 583 -3.92 33.52 -5.75
N ALA A 584 -3.43 33.38 -4.53
CA ALA A 584 -4.19 33.63 -3.31
C ALA A 584 -3.26 33.88 -2.11
N PRO A 585 -3.74 34.57 -1.05
CA PRO A 585 -2.98 34.72 0.19
C PRO A 585 -2.62 33.38 0.81
N PHE A 586 -1.44 33.30 1.42
CA PHE A 586 -0.95 32.11 2.12
C PHE A 586 -1.98 31.45 3.04
N LEU A 587 -2.67 32.23 3.86
CA LEU A 587 -3.65 31.72 4.82
C LEU A 587 -4.87 31.10 4.13
N ALA A 588 -5.31 31.68 3.00
CA ALA A 588 -6.39 31.11 2.19
C ALA A 588 -5.96 29.74 1.62
N ILE A 589 -4.79 29.65 1.00
CA ILE A 589 -4.26 28.39 0.47
C ILE A 589 -4.22 27.34 1.60
N PHE A 590 -3.70 27.69 2.77
CA PHE A 590 -3.61 26.79 3.90
C PHE A 590 -4.98 26.28 4.37
N ILE A 591 -5.97 27.17 4.53
CA ILE A 591 -7.31 26.84 5.04
C ILE A 591 -8.12 26.02 4.03
N TYR A 592 -7.93 26.22 2.72
CA TYR A 592 -8.64 25.44 1.71
C TYR A 592 -7.96 24.08 1.42
N VAL A 593 -6.64 24.04 1.25
CA VAL A 593 -5.91 22.85 0.81
C VAL A 593 -5.74 21.83 1.92
N VAL A 594 -5.11 22.23 3.04
CA VAL A 594 -4.67 21.27 4.07
C VAL A 594 -5.82 20.50 4.70
N PRO A 595 -6.91 21.15 5.16
CA PRO A 595 -8.03 20.43 5.74
C PRO A 595 -8.75 19.53 4.73
N THR A 596 -8.86 19.95 3.47
CA THR A 596 -9.46 19.13 2.40
C THR A 596 -8.66 17.83 2.22
N LEU A 597 -7.33 17.92 2.15
CA LEU A 597 -6.48 16.74 2.07
C LEU A 597 -6.60 15.82 3.31
N ILE A 598 -6.67 16.40 4.51
CA ILE A 598 -6.88 15.64 5.75
C ILE A 598 -8.22 14.90 5.68
N GLN A 599 -9.30 15.56 5.23
CA GLN A 599 -10.63 15.00 5.12
C GLN A 599 -10.66 13.85 4.09
N ILE A 600 -10.07 14.04 2.91
CA ILE A 600 -9.97 13.01 1.87
C ILE A 600 -9.20 11.79 2.41
N LYS A 601 -8.03 12.02 3.03
CA LYS A 601 -7.22 10.92 3.59
C LYS A 601 -7.95 10.18 4.71
N ALA A 602 -8.67 10.89 5.58
CA ALA A 602 -9.44 10.27 6.66
C ALA A 602 -10.59 9.40 6.11
N THR A 603 -11.29 9.88 5.07
CA THR A 603 -12.37 9.15 4.41
C THR A 603 -11.85 7.93 3.66
N ASN A 604 -10.79 8.09 2.87
CA ASN A 604 -10.16 6.98 2.15
C ASN A 604 -9.58 5.92 3.11
N SER A 605 -8.92 6.33 4.19
CA SER A 605 -8.43 5.39 5.21
C SER A 605 -9.57 4.60 5.85
N ARG A 606 -10.76 5.19 6.03
CA ARG A 606 -11.93 4.49 6.52
C ARG A 606 -12.47 3.45 5.54
N ILE A 607 -12.55 3.79 4.25
CA ILE A 607 -13.14 2.93 3.21
C ILE A 607 -12.14 1.86 2.76
N GLN A 608 -10.94 2.29 2.39
CA GLN A 608 -9.94 1.48 1.72
C GLN A 608 -8.84 0.95 2.65
N GLY A 609 -8.81 1.37 3.92
CA GLY A 609 -7.67 1.18 4.81
C GLY A 609 -7.32 -0.27 5.17
N LYS A 610 -8.15 -1.25 4.79
CA LYS A 610 -7.82 -2.66 4.86
C LYS A 610 -7.04 -3.14 3.63
N TYR A 611 -7.25 -2.48 2.49
CA TYR A 611 -6.79 -2.91 1.16
C TYR A 611 -5.67 -2.04 0.59
N ARG A 612 -5.60 -0.76 0.99
CA ARG A 612 -4.56 0.18 0.56
C ARG A 612 -4.21 1.12 1.71
N TYR A 613 -2.93 1.21 2.03
CA TYR A 613 -2.46 2.15 3.04
C TYR A 613 -2.23 3.53 2.44
N SER A 614 -2.54 4.58 3.23
CA SER A 614 -2.34 5.97 2.86
C SER A 614 -0.90 6.23 2.41
N PHE A 615 -0.73 7.09 1.40
CA PHE A 615 0.54 7.49 0.76
C PHE A 615 1.21 6.42 -0.11
N TRP A 616 0.92 5.12 0.07
CA TRP A 616 1.51 4.06 -0.77
C TRP A 616 1.03 4.10 -2.22
N GLY A 617 -0.24 4.49 -2.45
CA GLY A 617 -0.74 4.71 -3.81
C GLY A 617 0.08 5.74 -4.58
N GLU A 618 0.51 6.81 -3.90
CA GLU A 618 1.33 7.86 -4.51
C GLU A 618 2.74 7.38 -4.84
N VAL A 619 3.30 6.45 -4.05
CA VAL A 619 4.59 5.80 -4.38
C VAL A 619 4.44 4.94 -5.64
N TYR A 620 3.42 4.07 -5.72
CA TYR A 620 3.16 3.22 -6.87
C TYR A 620 2.93 4.06 -8.14
N GLU A 621 2.06 5.07 -8.06
CA GLU A 621 1.78 5.97 -9.17
C GLU A 621 3.02 6.77 -9.61
N SER A 622 3.90 7.17 -8.69
CA SER A 622 5.12 7.92 -9.04
C SER A 622 6.13 7.06 -9.79
N VAL A 623 6.21 5.76 -9.49
CA VAL A 623 7.03 4.81 -10.26
C VAL A 623 6.48 4.63 -11.68
N LEU A 624 5.14 4.57 -11.82
CA LEU A 624 4.47 4.22 -13.08
C LEU A 624 4.22 5.44 -14.00
N ALA A 625 4.05 6.63 -13.44
CA ALA A 625 3.50 7.81 -14.13
C ALA A 625 4.17 8.09 -15.48
N TRP A 626 5.50 8.11 -15.52
CA TRP A 626 6.25 8.37 -16.75
C TRP A 626 6.06 7.28 -17.80
N TYR A 627 6.01 6.02 -17.36
CA TYR A 627 5.96 4.86 -18.23
C TYR A 627 4.59 4.65 -18.88
N ILE A 628 3.51 4.98 -18.17
CA ILE A 628 2.14 4.87 -18.72
C ILE A 628 1.76 6.07 -19.57
N LEU A 629 2.41 7.22 -19.43
CA LEU A 629 2.09 8.46 -20.12
C LEU A 629 2.09 8.29 -21.65
N LYS A 630 3.21 7.87 -22.23
CA LYS A 630 3.34 7.73 -23.69
C LYS A 630 2.40 6.66 -24.27
N PRO A 631 2.32 5.43 -23.72
CA PRO A 631 1.43 4.39 -24.22
C PRO A 631 -0.05 4.79 -24.19
N THR A 632 -0.51 5.43 -23.13
CA THR A 632 -1.91 5.89 -23.03
C THR A 632 -2.21 7.02 -23.99
N THR A 633 -1.33 8.01 -24.08
CA THR A 633 -1.48 9.11 -25.04
C THR A 633 -1.53 8.58 -26.48
N VAL A 634 -0.60 7.72 -26.85
CA VAL A 634 -0.58 7.11 -28.19
C VAL A 634 -1.87 6.32 -28.45
N ALA A 635 -2.35 5.53 -27.51
CA ALA A 635 -3.57 4.72 -27.67
C ALA A 635 -4.83 5.59 -27.82
N LEU A 636 -4.89 6.74 -27.17
CA LEU A 636 -6.00 7.70 -27.32
C LEU A 636 -6.05 8.35 -28.72
N PHE A 637 -4.89 8.65 -29.32
CA PHE A 637 -4.84 9.26 -30.66
C PHE A 637 -4.84 8.20 -31.77
N ASN A 638 -4.13 7.09 -31.59
CA ASN A 638 -4.03 6.00 -32.56
C ASN A 638 -4.06 4.64 -31.84
N PRO A 639 -5.24 4.06 -31.62
CA PRO A 639 -5.41 2.83 -30.85
C PRO A 639 -4.74 1.61 -31.50
N ASN A 640 -4.56 1.60 -32.81
CA ASN A 640 -3.95 0.48 -33.54
C ASN A 640 -2.41 0.50 -33.51
N LYS A 641 -1.80 1.58 -33.04
CA LYS A 641 -0.33 1.72 -33.02
C LYS A 641 0.27 1.07 -31.77
N GLY A 642 1.28 0.22 -31.97
CA GLY A 642 2.11 -0.36 -30.89
C GLY A 642 2.15 -1.89 -30.91
N LYS A 643 3.25 -2.48 -30.42
CA LYS A 643 3.46 -3.93 -30.36
C LYS A 643 2.90 -4.51 -29.06
N PHE A 644 2.42 -5.73 -29.10
CA PHE A 644 2.08 -6.54 -27.94
C PHE A 644 3.35 -7.19 -27.40
N ASN A 645 3.68 -6.95 -26.13
CA ASN A 645 4.79 -7.61 -25.45
C ASN A 645 4.25 -8.55 -24.38
N VAL A 646 4.65 -9.82 -24.46
CA VAL A 646 4.33 -10.83 -23.44
C VAL A 646 5.14 -10.55 -22.17
N THR A 647 4.53 -10.73 -21.00
CA THR A 647 5.21 -10.59 -19.71
C THR A 647 5.98 -11.89 -19.42
N GLU A 648 7.29 -11.82 -19.28
CA GLU A 648 8.11 -12.95 -18.87
C GLU A 648 7.83 -13.30 -17.40
N LYS A 649 7.71 -14.61 -17.11
CA LYS A 649 7.52 -15.18 -15.77
C LYS A 649 8.46 -16.36 -15.56
N GLY A 650 8.89 -16.61 -14.31
CA GLY A 650 9.76 -17.72 -13.94
C GLY A 650 11.25 -17.44 -14.10
N GLY A 651 11.64 -16.15 -14.24
CA GLY A 651 13.02 -15.71 -14.22
C GLY A 651 13.61 -15.70 -12.80
N LEU A 652 14.94 -15.86 -12.70
CA LEU A 652 15.68 -15.76 -11.43
C LEU A 652 16.52 -14.49 -11.43
N ASN A 653 16.41 -13.73 -10.35
CA ASN A 653 17.29 -12.59 -10.10
C ASN A 653 18.45 -13.02 -9.18
N ASP A 654 19.57 -13.44 -9.79
CA ASP A 654 20.72 -14.02 -9.07
C ASP A 654 21.55 -13.00 -8.29
N LYS A 655 21.47 -11.70 -8.64
CA LYS A 655 22.29 -10.65 -8.06
C LYS A 655 21.46 -9.44 -7.64
N GLU A 656 21.82 -8.87 -6.49
CA GLU A 656 21.31 -7.55 -6.14
C GLU A 656 21.89 -6.52 -7.10
N HIS A 657 21.05 -5.72 -7.73
CA HIS A 657 21.48 -4.62 -8.60
C HIS A 657 20.47 -3.47 -8.51
N TYR A 658 20.96 -2.28 -8.85
CA TYR A 658 20.11 -1.11 -8.95
C TYR A 658 19.76 -0.86 -10.42
N ASP A 659 18.45 -0.82 -10.73
CA ASP A 659 17.97 -0.59 -12.10
C ASP A 659 18.00 0.91 -12.43
N TRP A 660 19.15 1.37 -12.94
CA TRP A 660 19.34 2.75 -13.39
C TRP A 660 18.46 3.12 -14.58
N GLY A 661 18.15 2.16 -15.46
CA GLY A 661 17.31 2.38 -16.63
C GLY A 661 15.91 2.80 -16.23
N ILE A 662 15.30 2.01 -15.35
CA ILE A 662 13.93 2.25 -14.84
C ILE A 662 13.89 3.44 -13.87
N SER A 663 14.94 3.67 -13.10
CA SER A 663 14.92 4.75 -12.12
C SER A 663 15.10 6.16 -12.70
N LYS A 664 15.62 6.32 -13.91
CA LYS A 664 15.90 7.63 -14.52
C LYS A 664 14.80 8.68 -14.40
N PRO A 665 13.51 8.41 -14.76
CA PRO A 665 12.49 9.45 -14.72
C PRO A 665 12.26 10.01 -13.33
N TYR A 666 12.13 9.17 -12.32
CA TYR A 666 11.89 9.63 -10.97
C TYR A 666 13.17 10.10 -10.25
N LEU A 667 14.36 9.70 -10.69
CA LEU A 667 15.64 10.33 -10.26
C LEU A 667 15.75 11.76 -10.77
N VAL A 668 15.37 12.02 -12.03
CA VAL A 668 15.35 13.38 -12.59
C VAL A 668 14.37 14.25 -11.81
N LEU A 669 13.14 13.75 -11.56
CA LEU A 669 12.14 14.47 -10.78
C LEU A 669 12.62 14.72 -9.34
N LEU A 670 13.29 13.74 -8.73
CA LEU A 670 13.89 13.90 -7.39
C LEU A 670 14.98 14.97 -7.39
N ALA A 671 15.90 14.94 -8.36
CA ALA A 671 16.98 15.92 -8.48
C ALA A 671 16.42 17.35 -8.66
N ILE A 672 15.43 17.54 -9.53
CA ILE A 672 14.78 18.84 -9.73
C ILE A 672 14.12 19.34 -8.44
N ASN A 673 13.43 18.48 -7.69
CA ASN A 673 12.84 18.85 -6.39
C ASN A 673 13.89 19.16 -5.33
N LEU A 674 15.02 18.44 -5.30
CA LEU A 674 16.12 18.72 -4.37
C LEU A 674 16.80 20.05 -4.68
N VAL A 675 17.08 20.34 -5.96
CA VAL A 675 17.63 21.65 -6.39
C VAL A 675 16.61 22.75 -6.09
N GLY A 676 15.32 22.51 -6.35
CA GLY A 676 14.24 23.43 -5.99
C GLY A 676 14.22 23.74 -4.49
N MET A 677 14.41 22.75 -3.64
CA MET A 677 14.51 22.98 -2.20
C MET A 677 15.69 23.89 -1.82
N LEU A 678 16.87 23.70 -2.46
CA LEU A 678 18.01 24.58 -2.24
C LEU A 678 17.74 26.02 -2.71
N VAL A 679 17.15 26.19 -3.90
CA VAL A 679 16.72 27.51 -4.41
C VAL A 679 15.70 28.15 -3.46
N GLY A 680 14.71 27.38 -2.99
CA GLY A 680 13.74 27.85 -2.01
C GLY A 680 14.38 28.34 -0.71
N ILE A 681 15.37 27.61 -0.17
CA ILE A 681 16.14 28.04 1.01
C ILE A 681 16.87 29.37 0.73
N LEU A 682 17.53 29.49 -0.42
CA LEU A 682 18.23 30.74 -0.77
C LEU A 682 17.23 31.91 -0.88
N ARG A 683 16.06 31.68 -1.48
CA ARG A 683 14.99 32.70 -1.58
C ARG A 683 14.41 33.09 -0.22
N LEU A 684 14.39 32.19 0.78
CA LEU A 684 13.97 32.56 2.15
C LEU A 684 14.92 33.54 2.81
N PHE A 685 16.24 33.46 2.50
CA PHE A 685 17.25 34.34 3.11
C PHE A 685 17.48 35.63 2.32
N PHE A 686 17.39 35.58 1.00
CA PHE A 686 17.79 36.68 0.11
C PHE A 686 16.63 37.19 -0.78
N GLY A 687 15.46 36.59 -0.72
CA GLY A 687 14.31 36.96 -1.52
C GLY A 687 13.38 37.93 -0.84
N ASP A 688 12.23 38.20 -1.48
CA ASP A 688 11.21 39.12 -1.03
C ASP A 688 10.49 38.57 0.24
N PRO A 689 10.50 39.29 1.37
CA PRO A 689 9.84 38.89 2.60
C PRO A 689 8.32 38.68 2.46
N THR A 690 7.66 39.35 1.52
CA THR A 690 6.21 39.22 1.29
C THR A 690 5.82 37.83 0.77
N GLN A 691 6.74 37.13 0.12
CA GLN A 691 6.52 35.82 -0.49
C GLN A 691 6.79 34.65 0.47
N VAL A 692 7.35 34.88 1.65
CA VAL A 692 7.79 33.85 2.59
C VAL A 692 6.70 32.81 2.90
N GLY A 693 5.45 33.25 3.10
CA GLY A 693 4.36 32.34 3.42
C GLY A 693 4.05 31.32 2.30
N VAL A 694 3.91 31.80 1.07
CA VAL A 694 3.60 30.95 -0.12
C VAL A 694 4.82 30.09 -0.48
N LEU A 695 6.03 30.64 -0.32
CA LEU A 695 7.28 29.92 -0.54
C LEU A 695 7.40 28.73 0.44
N LEU A 696 7.07 28.92 1.73
CA LEU A 696 7.07 27.85 2.74
C LEU A 696 6.07 26.73 2.41
N ILE A 697 4.87 27.05 1.88
CA ILE A 697 3.92 26.03 1.41
C ILE A 697 4.54 25.24 0.26
N SER A 698 5.08 25.92 -0.74
CA SER A 698 5.69 25.31 -1.92
C SER A 698 6.88 24.40 -1.54
N MET A 699 7.74 24.87 -0.62
CA MET A 699 8.83 24.06 -0.08
C MET A 699 8.32 22.87 0.72
N GLY A 700 7.27 23.02 1.52
CA GLY A 700 6.62 21.92 2.25
C GLY A 700 6.09 20.85 1.29
N TRP A 701 5.52 21.27 0.17
CA TRP A 701 5.04 20.35 -0.87
C TRP A 701 6.19 19.70 -1.64
N ALA A 702 7.25 20.45 -1.97
CA ALA A 702 8.47 19.89 -2.58
C ALA A 702 9.14 18.86 -1.64
N LEU A 703 9.18 19.11 -0.33
CA LEU A 703 9.67 18.15 0.66
C LEU A 703 8.82 16.87 0.68
N TYR A 704 7.50 17.01 0.60
CA TYR A 704 6.60 15.88 0.46
C TYR A 704 6.92 15.06 -0.81
N ASN A 705 7.10 15.72 -1.95
CA ASN A 705 7.48 15.09 -3.21
C ASN A 705 8.83 14.38 -3.12
N ILE A 706 9.81 14.96 -2.45
CA ILE A 706 11.13 14.34 -2.18
C ILE A 706 10.97 13.03 -1.39
N ILE A 707 10.08 13.01 -0.39
CA ILE A 707 9.81 11.81 0.41
C ILE A 707 9.17 10.72 -0.47
N ILE A 708 8.18 11.06 -1.29
CA ILE A 708 7.51 10.10 -2.18
C ILE A 708 8.47 9.57 -3.24
N LEU A 709 9.23 10.46 -3.90
CA LEU A 709 10.21 10.10 -4.92
C LEU A 709 11.38 9.29 -4.34
N GLY A 710 11.83 9.60 -3.12
CA GLY A 710 12.82 8.80 -2.42
C GLY A 710 12.33 7.38 -2.14
N ALA A 711 11.05 7.21 -1.82
CA ALA A 711 10.44 5.88 -1.67
C ALA A 711 10.33 5.16 -3.03
N ALA A 712 10.01 5.87 -4.13
CA ALA A 712 10.01 5.33 -5.48
C ALA A 712 11.43 4.85 -5.90
N VAL A 713 12.47 5.62 -5.56
CA VAL A 713 13.88 5.25 -5.78
C VAL A 713 14.25 3.96 -5.05
N ALA A 714 13.72 3.74 -3.83
CA ALA A 714 13.98 2.51 -3.09
C ALA A 714 13.47 1.25 -3.81
N VAL A 715 12.40 1.37 -4.61
CA VAL A 715 11.81 0.25 -5.36
C VAL A 715 12.73 -0.26 -6.48
N ALA A 716 13.58 0.61 -7.05
CA ALA A 716 14.50 0.25 -8.14
C ALA A 716 15.71 -0.59 -7.70
N ALA A 717 15.92 -0.79 -6.41
CA ALA A 717 16.93 -1.69 -5.90
C ALA A 717 16.38 -3.12 -5.92
N GLU A 718 16.68 -3.87 -6.99
CA GLU A 718 16.25 -5.25 -7.18
C GLU A 718 16.91 -6.18 -6.17
N ALA A 719 16.10 -6.78 -5.31
CA ALA A 719 16.57 -7.73 -4.33
C ALA A 719 16.87 -9.09 -4.96
N ARG A 720 17.95 -9.74 -4.49
CA ARG A 720 18.31 -11.10 -4.91
C ARG A 720 17.21 -12.09 -4.54
N GLN A 721 16.87 -12.95 -5.48
CA GLN A 721 16.01 -14.11 -5.24
C GLN A 721 16.87 -15.33 -4.91
N VAL A 722 16.91 -15.69 -3.63
CA VAL A 722 17.82 -16.76 -3.13
C VAL A 722 17.30 -18.17 -3.42
N ARG A 723 16.01 -18.32 -3.73
CA ARG A 723 15.35 -19.62 -3.87
C ARG A 723 14.68 -19.77 -5.22
N HIS A 724 14.86 -20.94 -5.84
CA HIS A 724 14.21 -21.28 -7.11
C HIS A 724 12.68 -21.47 -6.96
N SER A 725 12.20 -21.99 -5.83
CA SER A 725 10.77 -22.17 -5.57
C SER A 725 10.27 -21.29 -4.42
N HIS A 726 9.12 -20.68 -4.63
CA HIS A 726 8.46 -19.84 -3.63
C HIS A 726 7.86 -20.70 -2.54
N ARG A 727 8.02 -20.30 -1.28
CA ARG A 727 7.42 -20.97 -0.13
C ARG A 727 6.14 -20.28 0.30
N ILE A 728 5.07 -21.05 0.37
CA ILE A 728 3.75 -20.62 0.80
C ILE A 728 3.61 -20.97 2.28
N LYS A 729 3.33 -19.97 3.11
CA LYS A 729 3.04 -20.17 4.53
C LYS A 729 1.76 -20.99 4.69
N ALA A 730 1.80 -21.95 5.61
CA ALA A 730 0.67 -22.83 5.86
C ALA A 730 0.53 -23.09 7.36
N ASN A 731 -0.61 -23.64 7.76
CA ASN A 731 -0.88 -24.00 9.14
C ASN A 731 -1.90 -25.15 9.18
N PHE A 732 -1.45 -26.37 8.88
CA PHE A 732 -2.32 -27.53 8.93
C PHE A 732 -1.58 -28.77 9.43
N PRO A 733 -2.31 -29.76 10.03
CA PRO A 733 -1.71 -30.95 10.61
C PRO A 733 -1.23 -31.93 9.52
N ALA A 734 -0.16 -32.65 9.83
CA ALA A 734 0.38 -33.74 9.05
C ALA A 734 1.03 -34.81 10.00
N GLY A 735 1.50 -35.88 9.43
CA GLY A 735 2.28 -36.89 10.15
C GLY A 735 3.65 -37.08 9.51
N VAL A 736 4.64 -37.54 10.30
CA VAL A 736 5.92 -37.97 9.77
C VAL A 736 6.18 -39.37 10.33
N ARG A 737 6.44 -40.32 9.43
CA ARG A 737 6.86 -41.67 9.81
C ARG A 737 8.39 -41.74 9.70
N LEU A 738 9.02 -42.05 10.83
CA LEU A 738 10.47 -42.22 10.93
C LEU A 738 10.89 -43.59 10.39
N ALA A 739 12.18 -43.78 10.13
CA ALA A 739 12.74 -45.07 9.66
C ALA A 739 12.48 -46.24 10.61
N ASN A 740 12.31 -45.99 11.91
CA ASN A 740 11.96 -46.98 12.92
C ASN A 740 10.46 -47.30 13.00
N GLY A 741 9.63 -46.79 12.08
CA GLY A 741 8.19 -47.00 12.01
C GLY A 741 7.35 -46.07 12.92
N HIS A 742 7.95 -45.34 13.86
CA HIS A 742 7.21 -44.40 14.70
C HIS A 742 6.63 -43.23 13.88
N THR A 743 5.38 -42.89 14.15
CA THR A 743 4.71 -41.78 13.51
C THR A 743 4.61 -40.59 14.48
N LEU A 744 5.18 -39.45 14.09
CA LEU A 744 5.12 -38.21 14.84
C LEU A 744 4.02 -37.33 14.26
N LYS A 745 3.23 -36.69 15.11
CA LYS A 745 2.31 -35.65 14.74
C LYS A 745 3.11 -34.36 14.50
N VAL A 746 2.93 -33.75 13.35
CA VAL A 746 3.64 -32.54 12.95
C VAL A 746 2.65 -31.51 12.40
N LYS A 747 3.09 -30.27 12.31
CA LYS A 747 2.35 -29.18 11.72
C LYS A 747 3.12 -28.65 10.50
N ILE A 748 2.48 -28.52 9.35
CA ILE A 748 3.08 -27.90 8.18
C ILE A 748 3.06 -26.39 8.39
N THR A 749 4.24 -25.76 8.28
CA THR A 749 4.42 -24.30 8.45
C THR A 749 4.60 -23.58 7.13
N ASP A 750 5.15 -24.25 6.14
CA ASP A 750 5.26 -23.77 4.77
C ASP A 750 5.46 -24.94 3.79
N TYR A 751 5.16 -24.70 2.51
CA TYR A 751 5.41 -25.64 1.43
C TYR A 751 5.81 -24.92 0.14
N SER A 752 6.44 -25.66 -0.77
CA SER A 752 6.78 -25.24 -2.12
C SER A 752 6.68 -26.45 -3.06
N ASP A 753 6.97 -26.27 -4.35
CA ASP A 753 6.90 -27.38 -5.33
C ASP A 753 7.73 -28.60 -4.92
N ASN A 754 8.90 -28.38 -4.30
CA ASN A 754 9.88 -29.43 -3.99
C ASN A 754 10.23 -29.51 -2.50
N GLY A 755 9.46 -28.91 -1.61
CA GLY A 755 9.81 -28.90 -0.20
C GLY A 755 8.69 -28.54 0.75
N VAL A 756 8.81 -29.01 1.99
CA VAL A 756 7.85 -28.75 3.07
C VAL A 756 8.59 -28.36 4.33
N GLY A 757 8.15 -27.30 5.00
CA GLY A 757 8.55 -26.95 6.35
C GLY A 757 7.56 -27.52 7.35
N ILE A 758 8.06 -28.22 8.36
CA ILE A 758 7.26 -28.78 9.44
C ILE A 758 7.74 -28.29 10.80
N GLU A 759 6.84 -28.25 11.75
CA GLU A 759 7.11 -27.95 13.15
C GLU A 759 6.67 -29.12 14.03
N THR A 760 7.53 -29.56 14.95
CA THR A 760 7.23 -30.64 15.89
C THR A 760 8.02 -30.45 17.19
N ASP A 761 7.43 -30.84 18.29
CA ASP A 761 8.11 -30.85 19.62
C ASP A 761 9.19 -31.95 19.72
N HIS A 762 9.23 -32.92 18.80
CA HIS A 762 10.17 -34.00 18.72
C HIS A 762 11.21 -33.84 17.59
N ALA A 763 11.59 -32.62 17.27
CA ALA A 763 12.54 -32.31 16.18
C ALA A 763 13.91 -32.99 16.36
N HIS A 764 14.32 -33.31 17.60
CA HIS A 764 15.56 -34.05 17.95
C HIS A 764 15.57 -35.49 17.41
N ALA A 765 14.40 -36.05 17.09
CA ALA A 765 14.30 -37.40 16.51
C ALA A 765 14.63 -37.42 14.99
N CYS A 766 14.82 -36.26 14.34
CA CYS A 766 15.14 -36.17 12.94
C CYS A 766 16.52 -35.53 12.75
N ARG A 767 17.41 -36.20 12.02
CA ARG A 767 18.74 -35.65 11.65
C ARG A 767 18.78 -35.24 10.21
N VAL A 768 19.66 -34.30 9.87
CA VAL A 768 19.89 -33.87 8.48
C VAL A 768 20.31 -35.09 7.66
N ASN A 769 19.76 -35.22 6.46
CA ASN A 769 19.85 -36.32 5.51
C ASN A 769 19.02 -37.58 5.85
N ASP A 770 18.29 -37.64 6.98
CA ASP A 770 17.37 -38.73 7.25
C ASP A 770 16.31 -38.84 6.15
N LYS A 771 16.02 -40.07 5.73
CA LYS A 771 14.91 -40.42 4.84
C LYS A 771 13.69 -40.74 5.70
N ILE A 772 12.63 -39.92 5.54
CA ILE A 772 11.40 -40.03 6.32
C ILE A 772 10.19 -39.97 5.40
N GLU A 773 9.05 -40.48 5.83
CA GLU A 773 7.80 -40.41 5.09
C GLU A 773 6.91 -39.27 5.64
N LEU A 774 6.58 -38.29 4.80
CA LEU A 774 5.59 -37.29 5.12
C LEU A 774 4.19 -37.82 4.79
N LEU A 775 3.31 -37.83 5.80
CA LEU A 775 1.92 -38.27 5.66
C LEU A 775 1.00 -37.07 5.64
N MET A 776 0.26 -36.91 4.53
CA MET A 776 -0.71 -35.84 4.34
C MET A 776 -2.06 -36.43 3.95
N SER A 777 -3.16 -35.72 4.24
CA SER A 777 -4.50 -36.22 3.96
C SER A 777 -5.30 -35.21 3.10
N ARG A 778 -6.15 -35.76 2.25
CA ARG A 778 -7.23 -35.05 1.55
C ARG A 778 -8.55 -35.73 1.88
N GLY A 779 -9.35 -35.11 2.76
CA GLY A 779 -10.55 -35.77 3.28
C GLY A 779 -10.17 -37.07 3.96
N ASN A 780 -10.80 -38.19 3.57
CA ASN A 780 -10.55 -39.53 4.12
C ASN A 780 -9.38 -40.28 3.45
N LYS A 781 -8.76 -39.71 2.39
CA LYS A 781 -7.63 -40.31 1.71
C LYS A 781 -6.32 -39.79 2.29
N GLN A 782 -5.44 -40.74 2.66
CA GLN A 782 -4.09 -40.45 3.15
C GLN A 782 -3.06 -40.74 2.05
N PHE A 783 -2.07 -39.88 1.92
CA PHE A 783 -0.96 -40.01 0.98
C PHE A 783 0.36 -39.98 1.73
N SER A 784 1.31 -40.79 1.26
CA SER A 784 2.68 -40.80 1.81
C SER A 784 3.67 -40.27 0.75
N PHE A 785 4.58 -39.43 1.18
CA PHE A 785 5.63 -38.86 0.35
C PHE A 785 6.99 -39.11 0.95
N THR A 786 7.87 -39.74 0.19
CA THR A 786 9.26 -39.95 0.62
C THR A 786 9.98 -38.60 0.61
N THR A 787 10.55 -38.21 1.73
CA THR A 787 11.22 -36.93 1.92
C THR A 787 12.58 -37.09 2.55
N HIS A 788 13.48 -36.12 2.35
CA HIS A 788 14.77 -36.04 3.01
C HIS A 788 14.84 -34.78 3.87
N VAL A 789 15.36 -34.95 5.09
CA VAL A 789 15.58 -33.81 6.00
C VAL A 789 16.76 -33.00 5.49
N CYS A 790 16.52 -31.74 5.09
CA CYS A 790 17.58 -30.85 4.61
C CYS A 790 18.08 -29.86 5.67
N ASN A 791 17.28 -29.56 6.67
CA ASN A 791 17.64 -28.61 7.72
C ASN A 791 16.80 -28.83 8.96
N THR A 792 17.43 -28.67 10.14
CA THR A 792 16.75 -28.69 11.44
C THR A 792 17.13 -27.43 12.22
N ARG A 793 16.16 -26.67 12.70
CA ARG A 793 16.37 -25.43 13.45
C ARG A 793 15.38 -25.29 14.59
N GLY A 794 15.79 -25.69 15.79
CA GLY A 794 14.89 -25.79 16.94
C GLY A 794 13.79 -26.80 16.65
N ASN A 795 12.53 -26.42 16.80
CA ASN A 795 11.36 -27.25 16.51
C ASN A 795 10.97 -27.30 15.00
N GLN A 796 11.69 -26.60 14.15
CA GLN A 796 11.41 -26.56 12.71
C GLN A 796 12.34 -27.47 11.93
N ILE A 797 11.77 -28.24 11.01
CA ILE A 797 12.48 -29.16 10.12
C ILE A 797 12.11 -28.83 8.69
N GLY A 798 13.11 -28.67 7.83
CA GLY A 798 12.93 -28.53 6.38
C GLY A 798 13.04 -29.89 5.71
N LEU A 799 12.05 -30.24 4.91
CA LEU A 799 11.99 -31.45 4.11
C LEU A 799 12.11 -31.14 2.64
N THR A 800 12.87 -31.92 1.90
CA THR A 800 12.91 -31.86 0.42
C THR A 800 12.26 -33.12 -0.16
N ILE A 801 11.54 -32.92 -1.22
CA ILE A 801 10.85 -33.98 -1.98
C ILE A 801 11.57 -34.12 -3.32
N LYS A 802 12.03 -35.31 -3.65
CA LYS A 802 12.70 -35.59 -4.93
C LYS A 802 11.98 -36.70 -5.65
N ASP A 803 12.00 -36.65 -6.98
CA ASP A 803 11.60 -37.74 -7.89
C ASP A 803 10.19 -38.30 -7.64
N LEU A 804 9.19 -37.42 -7.55
CA LEU A 804 7.79 -37.83 -7.50
C LEU A 804 7.29 -38.30 -8.88
N SER A 805 6.68 -39.49 -8.92
CA SER A 805 5.86 -39.89 -10.08
C SER A 805 4.74 -38.86 -10.33
N LEU A 806 4.20 -38.80 -11.54
CA LEU A 806 3.11 -37.86 -11.88
C LEU A 806 1.90 -38.02 -10.96
N GLU A 807 1.56 -39.25 -10.59
CA GLU A 807 0.48 -39.53 -9.64
C GLU A 807 0.77 -38.96 -8.25
N LYS A 808 1.98 -39.13 -7.74
CA LYS A 808 2.39 -38.54 -6.45
C LYS A 808 2.49 -37.01 -6.52
N GLN A 809 2.93 -36.45 -7.65
CA GLN A 809 2.90 -34.99 -7.85
C GLN A 809 1.46 -34.45 -7.79
N ARG A 810 0.52 -35.12 -8.47
CA ARG A 810 -0.90 -34.79 -8.39
C ARG A 810 -1.43 -34.86 -6.97
N ALA A 811 -1.11 -35.93 -6.25
CA ALA A 811 -1.49 -36.11 -4.83
C ALA A 811 -0.90 -35.00 -3.93
N PHE A 812 0.36 -34.63 -4.15
CA PHE A 812 1.02 -33.56 -3.40
C PHE A 812 0.34 -32.20 -3.64
N ILE A 813 0.04 -31.85 -4.89
CA ILE A 813 -0.68 -30.61 -5.25
C ILE A 813 -2.07 -30.61 -4.62
N GLN A 814 -2.77 -31.73 -4.60
CA GLN A 814 -4.07 -31.89 -3.94
C GLN A 814 -4.02 -31.63 -2.42
N CYS A 815 -2.93 -32.04 -1.78
CA CYS A 815 -2.72 -31.84 -0.33
C CYS A 815 -2.16 -30.46 0.03
N THR A 816 -1.70 -29.66 -0.94
CA THR A 816 -1.03 -28.37 -0.74
C THR A 816 -1.74 -27.22 -1.46
N PHE A 817 -1.36 -26.93 -2.69
CA PHE A 817 -1.81 -25.78 -3.48
C PHE A 817 -3.31 -25.80 -3.80
N SER A 818 -3.86 -26.98 -4.10
CA SER A 818 -5.25 -27.16 -4.54
C SER A 818 -6.23 -27.39 -3.38
N ARG A 819 -5.83 -27.22 -2.14
CA ARG A 819 -6.73 -27.28 -0.98
C ARG A 819 -7.81 -26.22 -1.05
N ALA A 820 -9.04 -26.55 -0.65
CA ALA A 820 -10.15 -25.61 -0.65
C ALA A 820 -9.92 -24.39 0.27
N ASP A 821 -9.10 -24.52 1.31
CA ASP A 821 -8.77 -23.48 2.29
C ASP A 821 -7.40 -22.82 2.06
N ALA A 822 -6.67 -23.18 0.99
CA ALA A 822 -5.29 -22.76 0.78
C ALA A 822 -5.11 -21.23 0.80
N TRP A 823 -6.08 -20.48 0.30
CA TRP A 823 -5.97 -19.04 0.04
C TRP A 823 -6.94 -18.18 0.86
N LEU A 824 -7.65 -18.75 1.85
CA LEU A 824 -8.67 -18.02 2.61
C LEU A 824 -8.11 -16.89 3.48
N ASP A 825 -6.88 -17.01 3.92
CA ASP A 825 -6.25 -16.03 4.82
C ASP A 825 -5.62 -14.82 4.11
N TRP A 826 -5.78 -14.68 2.80
CA TRP A 826 -5.13 -13.65 2.01
C TRP A 826 -5.40 -12.21 2.48
N GLN A 827 -6.59 -11.93 3.03
CA GLN A 827 -6.97 -10.62 3.55
C GLN A 827 -6.78 -10.45 5.06
N ASN A 828 -6.58 -11.56 5.81
CA ASN A 828 -6.61 -11.52 7.27
C ASN A 828 -5.33 -10.99 7.90
N ASN A 829 -4.24 -10.93 7.15
CA ASN A 829 -2.92 -10.55 7.64
C ASN A 829 -2.72 -9.03 7.76
N PHE A 830 -3.58 -8.21 7.13
CA PHE A 830 -3.39 -6.76 7.08
C PHE A 830 -4.19 -6.05 8.17
N ARG A 831 -3.52 -5.17 8.91
CA ARG A 831 -4.16 -4.28 9.86
C ARG A 831 -4.79 -3.11 9.11
N HIS A 832 -5.85 -2.55 9.67
CA HIS A 832 -6.47 -1.36 9.11
C HIS A 832 -5.46 -0.19 9.08
N ASP A 833 -5.45 0.59 7.98
CA ASP A 833 -4.59 1.73 7.77
C ASP A 833 -4.61 2.73 8.93
N ARG A 834 -3.44 3.28 9.20
CA ARG A 834 -3.24 4.41 10.10
C ARG A 834 -2.38 5.42 9.37
N PRO A 835 -2.94 6.50 8.82
CA PRO A 835 -2.22 7.42 7.94
C PRO A 835 -0.89 7.92 8.50
N SER A 836 -0.82 8.21 9.81
CA SER A 836 0.43 8.61 10.46
C SER A 836 1.48 7.50 10.51
N TYR A 837 1.05 6.23 10.66
CA TYR A 837 1.96 5.09 10.61
C TYR A 837 2.41 4.82 9.17
N SER A 838 1.49 4.87 8.22
CA SER A 838 1.78 4.68 6.80
C SER A 838 2.74 5.74 6.28
N PHE A 839 2.55 7.01 6.63
CA PHE A 839 3.49 8.09 6.28
C PHE A 839 4.89 7.83 6.84
N LYS A 840 4.96 7.37 8.09
CA LYS A 840 6.22 6.97 8.72
C LYS A 840 6.92 5.84 7.95
N GLU A 841 6.20 4.83 7.50
CA GLU A 841 6.79 3.73 6.73
C GLU A 841 7.27 4.20 5.34
N VAL A 842 6.53 5.12 4.68
CA VAL A 842 6.98 5.75 3.43
C VAL A 842 8.26 6.58 3.66
N GLN A 843 8.35 7.36 4.75
CA GLN A 843 9.58 8.07 5.11
C GLN A 843 10.77 7.12 5.32
N LYS A 844 10.57 5.98 6.02
CA LYS A 844 11.63 4.96 6.17
C LYS A 844 12.08 4.43 4.82
N THR A 845 11.12 4.12 3.97
CA THR A 845 11.38 3.62 2.63
C THR A 845 12.16 4.66 1.82
N SER A 846 11.79 5.93 1.91
CA SER A 846 12.51 7.03 1.29
C SER A 846 13.98 7.11 1.76
N LEU A 847 14.22 7.00 3.06
CA LEU A 847 15.59 6.98 3.59
C LEU A 847 16.39 5.76 3.10
N ARG A 848 15.75 4.59 2.95
CA ARG A 848 16.38 3.42 2.31
C ARG A 848 16.72 3.72 0.85
N GLY A 849 15.84 4.39 0.11
CA GLY A 849 16.10 4.81 -1.27
C GLY A 849 17.33 5.68 -1.38
N PHE A 850 17.48 6.68 -0.53
CA PHE A 850 18.70 7.51 -0.47
C PHE A 850 19.94 6.70 -0.08
N SER A 851 19.83 5.76 0.87
CA SER A 851 20.93 4.87 1.25
C SER A 851 21.34 3.94 0.10
N ASN A 852 20.39 3.39 -0.65
CA ASN A 852 20.66 2.56 -1.82
C ASN A 852 21.35 3.37 -2.93
N LEU A 853 20.92 4.61 -3.16
CA LEU A 853 21.59 5.52 -4.09
C LEU A 853 23.05 5.76 -3.69
N LEU A 854 23.33 5.99 -2.40
CA LEU A 854 24.72 6.14 -1.88
C LEU A 854 25.57 4.91 -2.20
N PHE A 855 25.01 3.73 -1.97
CA PHE A 855 25.75 2.48 -2.16
C PHE A 855 26.06 2.18 -3.63
N HIS A 856 25.11 2.47 -4.53
CA HIS A 856 25.21 2.16 -5.96
C HIS A 856 25.63 3.35 -6.83
N ALA A 857 25.73 4.56 -6.25
CA ALA A 857 26.05 5.77 -7.02
C ALA A 857 27.48 5.75 -7.57
N PRO A 858 27.69 6.31 -8.76
CA PRO A 858 29.02 6.58 -9.27
C PRO A 858 29.86 7.38 -8.25
N ARG A 859 31.16 7.09 -8.16
CA ARG A 859 32.07 7.72 -7.18
C ARG A 859 32.02 9.25 -7.18
N VAL A 860 31.72 9.87 -8.31
CA VAL A 860 31.60 11.34 -8.46
C VAL A 860 30.39 11.91 -7.70
N LEU A 861 29.27 11.17 -7.61
CA LEU A 861 28.06 11.61 -6.94
C LEU A 861 28.02 11.26 -5.45
N GLN A 862 28.84 10.33 -4.99
CA GLN A 862 28.86 9.88 -3.59
C GLN A 862 29.08 11.02 -2.58
N PRO A 863 29.99 11.99 -2.78
CA PRO A 863 30.16 13.10 -1.84
C PRO A 863 28.92 13.97 -1.67
N ILE A 864 28.20 14.24 -2.78
CA ILE A 864 26.99 15.06 -2.79
C ILE A 864 25.87 14.34 -2.01
N ILE A 865 25.66 13.07 -2.30
CA ILE A 865 24.63 12.25 -1.64
C ILE A 865 24.98 12.05 -0.15
N GLN A 866 26.28 11.88 0.18
CA GLN A 866 26.77 11.80 1.56
C GLN A 866 26.52 13.10 2.31
N PHE A 867 26.79 14.26 1.70
CA PHE A 867 26.51 15.57 2.26
C PHE A 867 25.00 15.72 2.55
N MET A 868 24.12 15.38 1.60
CA MET A 868 22.67 15.44 1.78
C MET A 868 22.18 14.52 2.89
N THR A 869 22.73 13.30 2.96
CA THR A 869 22.42 12.35 4.03
C THR A 869 22.86 12.88 5.40
N ASN A 870 24.07 13.43 5.47
CA ASN A 870 24.61 14.03 6.69
C ASN A 870 23.77 15.24 7.12
N LEU A 871 23.31 16.08 6.19
CA LEU A 871 22.42 17.20 6.46
C LEU A 871 21.08 16.72 7.05
N VAL A 872 20.49 15.68 6.47
CA VAL A 872 19.26 15.08 7.01
C VAL A 872 19.48 14.52 8.42
N VAL A 873 20.58 13.82 8.66
CA VAL A 873 20.94 13.31 10.00
C VAL A 873 21.17 14.46 10.97
N TYR A 874 21.82 15.54 10.55
CA TYR A 874 22.04 16.74 11.35
C TYR A 874 20.73 17.41 11.74
N VAL A 875 19.86 17.69 10.77
CA VAL A 875 18.53 18.27 11.06
C VAL A 875 17.73 17.39 12.02
N ASN A 876 17.80 16.07 11.84
CA ASN A 876 17.16 15.12 12.75
C ASN A 876 17.73 15.10 14.16
N SER A 877 18.98 15.51 14.34
CA SER A 877 19.59 15.56 15.65
C SER A 877 18.94 16.60 16.58
N PHE A 878 18.15 17.54 16.03
CA PHE A 878 17.37 18.50 16.79
C PHE A 878 16.07 17.93 17.36
N THR A 879 15.60 16.76 16.88
CA THR A 879 14.38 16.15 17.44
C THR A 879 14.68 15.46 18.78
N PRO A 880 13.77 15.57 19.80
CA PRO A 880 13.99 14.97 21.10
C PRO A 880 13.99 13.44 21.03
N LYS A 881 14.94 12.81 21.70
CA LYS A 881 15.07 11.37 21.79
C LYS A 881 14.33 10.82 23.01
N ARG A 882 13.83 9.60 22.93
CA ARG A 882 13.30 8.92 24.11
C ARG A 882 14.44 8.53 25.03
N PRO A 883 14.28 8.69 26.36
CA PRO A 883 15.22 8.15 27.32
C PRO A 883 15.30 6.63 27.17
N ILE A 884 16.51 6.11 27.12
CA ILE A 884 16.80 4.68 27.15
C ILE A 884 16.85 4.27 28.62
N VAL A 885 15.90 3.50 29.11
CA VAL A 885 15.97 2.90 30.44
C VAL A 885 16.92 1.71 30.34
N HIS A 886 18.07 1.83 31.01
CA HIS A 886 18.90 0.67 31.30
C HIS A 886 18.25 -0.06 32.49
N ASN A 887 17.68 -1.24 32.25
CA ASN A 887 17.40 -2.15 33.36
C ASN A 887 18.75 -2.73 33.81
N ASN A 888 19.27 -2.21 34.92
CA ASN A 888 20.27 -2.93 35.71
C ASN A 888 19.52 -4.01 36.46
N TYR A 889 19.32 -5.15 35.81
CA TYR A 889 19.06 -6.43 36.43
C TYR A 889 19.97 -7.42 35.74
N ASP A 890 21.12 -7.60 36.31
CA ASP A 890 21.84 -8.86 36.52
C ASP A 890 22.32 -8.86 37.96
#